data_8148da1c0ffa7d50b13421347f8964a8
#
_entry.id   8148da1c0ffa7d50b13421347f8964a8
#
_cell.length_a   1.000
_cell.length_b   1.000
_cell.length_c   1.000
_cell.angle_alpha   90.00
_cell.angle_beta   90.00
_cell.angle_gamma   90.00
#
_symmetry.space_group_name_H-M   'P 1'
#
loop_
_entity.id
_entity.type
_entity.pdbx_description
1 polymer ?
#
loop_
_entity_poly.entity_id
_entity_poly.type
_entity_poly.pdbx_seq_one_letter_code
_entity_poly.pdbx_strand_id
1 'polypeptide(L)'
;MKIIVIGSGGRENILIHFLNNDNNELYCIGPWINPDIHKNTVAYYISSLLDINNILNICDSINPDLIVIGPEVILETNFVDICHSKNYHCIGPSQQLAQLETSKIFTRNLLTTINKDEYNPKYISSSLKTIRNDMQKFIFNNNIDIVIKLDGLASGKGVFVQKDHFDTIENGILLVENSSTNNIVIEEKLIGEEFSLFTFSDGEHFFHLPPIQDYKRAFNYNKGPNTGGMGSIMKPFDFLTDSDLNECKTLNSDVLNAIRDKYNKPYIGILYGSYMKTINNNIKLIEFNCRFGDSEVFNILNSINTDLSLIFSHMINKTLHHIDIHINNKINIVKYLVPEGYPTSPIRKDISYYKKNNVYAASIDENNYLLGSRAIAVYGEGNTLQEAYVNCENLINEINKDNLFWRSDIGHQNEITYKSCGVDIIKGNNFVKTIKQDVESTYNSNVLGKHGNFGGQFKFKNDVLVASTDGVGTKGILIKKYKNNYYSCGHDIVNHSINDILVQGAKPLFFLDYVASSKLIIEDTASFVKGCCDACKLVNCPLLGGETAEMPTVYNEGHLDMVGTIVGEKILQISEMNTNDIAIGIPSNGPHTNGYTLIRKILENNKPPEDILETLLLPHRSYIKDVFDVANKNYLITGLCHITGGGLTENLKRTIPENLTINLDNINYPEWCNWIQKQGNISDDEMKRTFNCGIGFYIFVRSIIRDKPLNIAIMGSTNGTVMDYIINNINEPGSLLYNKIRIKKVISNKKNSGILKRSEKYNINHKYFEMFDSKDKYYNLITDELINDEIDLILCIGWMYIIPPSFIDRWRNKCINVHPSLLPKYQKLINMNVHEKVICSGDKETGCTVHFMTNNVDEGPIIVQKKCKVDINDTPETLKERVQNLEGLSLIETIYYAYNNLLDNNISLSLVKNI
;
A
#
# COMPACT_ATOMS: atom_id res chain seq x y z
N MET A 1 42.21 9.63 24.58
CA MET A 1 42.37 8.19 24.20
C MET A 1 42.61 8.09 22.70
N LYS A 2 43.50 7.17 22.32
CA LYS A 2 43.64 6.78 20.91
C LYS A 2 42.58 5.71 20.56
N ILE A 3 41.64 6.07 19.73
CA ILE A 3 40.51 5.18 19.40
C ILE A 3 40.55 4.84 17.91
N ILE A 4 40.56 3.56 17.58
CA ILE A 4 40.41 3.08 16.21
C ILE A 4 38.94 2.65 16.01
N VAL A 5 38.28 3.16 14.97
CA VAL A 5 36.96 2.66 14.51
C VAL A 5 37.19 1.89 13.20
N ILE A 6 36.73 0.64 13.16
CA ILE A 6 36.87 -0.22 11.98
C ILE A 6 35.55 -0.19 11.18
N GLY A 7 35.65 0.19 9.88
CA GLY A 7 34.55 0.30 8.92
C GLY A 7 34.44 1.70 8.33
N SER A 8 33.68 1.86 7.24
CA SER A 8 33.56 3.10 6.45
C SER A 8 32.10 3.57 6.24
N GLY A 9 31.12 2.87 6.78
CA GLY A 9 29.70 3.10 6.54
C GLY A 9 29.08 4.18 7.42
N GLY A 10 27.75 4.28 7.33
CA GLY A 10 26.98 5.23 8.13
C GLY A 10 27.09 4.97 9.63
N ARG A 11 27.11 3.70 10.05
CA ARG A 11 27.30 3.29 11.44
C ARG A 11 28.63 3.80 12.00
N GLU A 12 29.70 3.62 11.26
CA GLU A 12 31.03 4.07 11.70
C GLU A 12 31.13 5.59 11.69
N ASN A 13 30.46 6.25 10.76
CA ASN A 13 30.42 7.71 10.73
C ASN A 13 29.76 8.29 11.99
N ILE A 14 28.61 7.79 12.40
CA ILE A 14 27.95 8.29 13.62
C ILE A 14 28.73 7.93 14.89
N LEU A 15 29.37 6.75 14.93
CA LEU A 15 30.27 6.39 16.05
C LEU A 15 31.42 7.39 16.19
N ILE A 16 32.08 7.70 15.09
CA ILE A 16 33.17 8.70 15.08
C ILE A 16 32.67 10.08 15.48
N HIS A 17 31.49 10.48 15.01
CA HIS A 17 30.86 11.74 15.38
C HIS A 17 30.69 11.88 16.91
N PHE A 18 30.19 10.84 17.58
CA PHE A 18 29.98 10.87 19.05
C PHE A 18 31.24 10.58 19.87
N LEU A 19 32.28 9.99 19.28
CA LEU A 19 33.57 9.83 19.92
C LEU A 19 34.48 11.05 19.75
N ASN A 20 34.15 11.98 18.83
CA ASN A 20 34.97 13.15 18.52
C ASN A 20 34.80 14.23 19.59
N ASN A 21 35.73 14.26 20.54
CA ASN A 21 35.86 15.27 21.58
C ASN A 21 37.33 15.60 21.81
N ASP A 22 37.63 16.66 22.59
CA ASP A 22 38.98 17.18 22.81
C ASP A 22 39.94 16.18 23.49
N ASN A 23 39.43 15.09 24.06
CA ASN A 23 40.21 14.10 24.79
C ASN A 23 40.53 12.85 23.95
N ASN A 24 40.04 12.77 22.70
CA ASN A 24 40.17 11.58 21.85
C ASN A 24 40.94 11.89 20.56
N GLU A 25 41.92 11.04 20.23
CA GLU A 25 42.54 10.96 18.91
C GLU A 25 41.90 9.81 18.15
N LEU A 26 41.12 10.15 17.09
CA LEU A 26 40.36 9.18 16.34
C LEU A 26 41.07 8.73 15.08
N TYR A 27 41.06 7.44 14.83
CA TYR A 27 41.61 6.77 13.65
C TYR A 27 40.55 5.90 13.01
N CYS A 28 40.54 5.80 11.69
CA CYS A 28 39.64 4.91 10.97
C CYS A 28 40.38 3.92 10.08
N ILE A 29 39.92 2.67 10.05
CA ILE A 29 40.38 1.65 9.12
C ILE A 29 39.19 1.13 8.34
N GLY A 30 39.17 1.29 7.01
CA GLY A 30 38.01 0.82 6.23
C GLY A 30 38.30 0.67 4.74
N PRO A 31 37.36 0.07 3.97
CA PRO A 31 37.58 -0.28 2.57
C PRO A 31 37.53 0.90 1.59
N TRP A 32 36.97 2.05 1.99
CA TRP A 32 36.94 3.30 1.21
C TRP A 32 36.98 4.50 2.16
N ILE A 33 37.36 5.67 1.66
CA ILE A 33 37.36 6.92 2.43
C ILE A 33 35.95 7.50 2.44
N ASN A 34 35.32 7.53 3.63
CA ASN A 34 34.08 8.25 3.86
C ASN A 34 34.41 9.73 4.16
N PRO A 35 33.79 10.69 3.44
CA PRO A 35 34.16 12.11 3.54
C PRO A 35 33.93 12.72 4.92
N ASP A 36 32.93 12.28 5.66
CA ASP A 36 32.65 12.79 7.00
C ASP A 36 33.57 12.19 8.04
N ILE A 37 33.89 10.92 7.94
CA ILE A 37 34.82 10.21 8.82
C ILE A 37 36.22 10.81 8.67
N HIS A 38 36.66 11.01 7.42
CA HIS A 38 38.02 11.53 7.13
C HIS A 38 38.26 12.90 7.76
N LYS A 39 37.25 13.77 7.78
CA LYS A 39 37.31 15.11 8.40
C LYS A 39 37.43 15.08 9.94
N ASN A 40 36.97 14.01 10.57
CA ASN A 40 36.89 13.88 12.02
C ASN A 40 37.94 12.92 12.59
N THR A 41 38.88 12.44 11.78
CA THR A 41 39.97 11.53 12.21
C THR A 41 41.35 12.13 11.99
N VAL A 42 42.28 11.78 12.87
CA VAL A 42 43.68 12.13 12.74
C VAL A 42 44.31 11.46 11.52
N ALA A 43 43.95 10.21 11.27
CA ALA A 43 44.34 9.47 10.08
C ALA A 43 43.27 8.45 9.67
N TYR A 44 43.18 8.20 8.36
CA TYR A 44 42.34 7.22 7.73
C TYR A 44 43.19 6.22 6.94
N TYR A 45 43.02 4.92 7.23
CA TYR A 45 43.74 3.84 6.58
C TYR A 45 42.81 3.02 5.69
N ILE A 46 43.19 2.88 4.42
CA ILE A 46 42.42 2.02 3.50
C ILE A 46 42.90 0.59 3.64
N SER A 47 41.99 -0.31 4.01
CA SER A 47 42.25 -1.75 4.10
C SER A 47 41.02 -2.57 3.83
N SER A 48 41.18 -3.72 3.19
CA SER A 48 40.12 -4.74 3.17
C SER A 48 39.82 -5.20 4.60
N LEU A 49 38.55 -5.30 4.95
CA LEU A 49 38.11 -5.78 6.26
C LEU A 49 38.48 -7.26 6.52
N LEU A 50 38.81 -8.01 5.47
CA LEU A 50 39.27 -9.41 5.56
C LEU A 50 40.78 -9.53 5.67
N ASP A 51 41.55 -8.45 5.46
CA ASP A 51 43.00 -8.43 5.65
C ASP A 51 43.35 -8.13 7.10
N ILE A 52 43.12 -9.13 7.95
CA ILE A 52 43.36 -9.04 9.39
C ILE A 52 44.84 -8.68 9.73
N ASN A 53 45.78 -9.19 8.95
CA ASN A 53 47.22 -8.90 9.19
C ASN A 53 47.52 -7.43 8.95
N ASN A 54 46.99 -6.84 7.86
CA ASN A 54 47.20 -5.41 7.61
C ASN A 54 46.50 -4.55 8.68
N ILE A 55 45.27 -4.90 9.09
CA ILE A 55 44.58 -4.19 10.16
C ILE A 55 45.39 -4.25 11.47
N LEU A 56 45.90 -5.40 11.85
CA LEU A 56 46.73 -5.55 13.06
C LEU A 56 48.04 -4.75 12.97
N ASN A 57 48.70 -4.73 11.82
CA ASN A 57 49.93 -3.92 11.64
C ASN A 57 49.61 -2.42 11.81
N ILE A 58 48.46 -1.94 11.35
CA ILE A 58 48.01 -0.57 11.57
C ILE A 58 47.75 -0.33 13.07
N CYS A 59 47.05 -1.25 13.74
CA CYS A 59 46.84 -1.17 15.19
C CYS A 59 48.16 -1.13 15.95
N ASP A 60 49.13 -1.99 15.60
CA ASP A 60 50.45 -2.01 16.23
C ASP A 60 51.23 -0.67 16.05
N SER A 61 51.03 -0.02 14.88
CA SER A 61 51.70 1.29 14.62
C SER A 61 51.07 2.45 15.40
N ILE A 62 49.78 2.39 15.69
CA ILE A 62 49.01 3.42 16.41
C ILE A 62 49.12 3.20 17.94
N ASN A 63 49.14 1.94 18.36
CA ASN A 63 49.02 1.49 19.74
C ASN A 63 47.74 2.07 20.41
N PRO A 64 46.56 1.63 20.00
CA PRO A 64 45.28 2.21 20.43
C PRO A 64 44.96 1.83 21.89
N ASP A 65 44.26 2.75 22.58
CA ASP A 65 43.66 2.48 23.88
C ASP A 65 42.34 1.69 23.71
N LEU A 66 41.68 1.89 22.58
CA LEU A 66 40.37 1.29 22.28
C LEU A 66 40.19 1.03 20.78
N ILE A 67 39.62 -0.13 20.45
CA ILE A 67 39.19 -0.51 19.09
C ILE A 67 37.67 -0.72 19.12
N VAL A 68 36.96 -0.01 18.27
CA VAL A 68 35.50 -0.14 18.11
C VAL A 68 35.22 -0.83 16.77
N ILE A 69 34.51 -1.96 16.83
CA ILE A 69 34.21 -2.78 15.65
C ILE A 69 32.82 -2.41 15.12
N GLY A 70 32.77 -1.90 13.88
CA GLY A 70 31.54 -1.59 13.21
C GLY A 70 30.91 -2.82 12.51
N PRO A 71 31.55 -3.39 11.47
CA PRO A 71 30.95 -4.42 10.63
C PRO A 71 31.15 -5.85 11.18
N GLU A 72 30.13 -6.69 10.94
CA GLU A 72 30.07 -8.08 11.39
C GLU A 72 31.16 -8.99 10.81
N VAL A 73 31.68 -8.68 9.63
CA VAL A 73 32.71 -9.52 8.97
C VAL A 73 34.00 -9.64 9.77
N ILE A 74 34.33 -8.64 10.57
CA ILE A 74 35.47 -8.67 11.48
C ILE A 74 35.22 -9.63 12.65
N LEU A 75 34.00 -9.66 13.18
CA LEU A 75 33.58 -10.50 14.31
C LEU A 75 33.56 -11.99 13.96
N GLU A 76 33.40 -12.32 12.68
CA GLU A 76 33.51 -13.71 12.19
C GLU A 76 34.96 -14.24 12.26
N THR A 77 35.91 -13.34 12.30
CA THR A 77 37.33 -13.68 12.35
C THR A 77 37.86 -13.78 13.80
N ASN A 78 39.10 -14.23 13.97
CA ASN A 78 39.79 -14.24 15.27
C ASN A 78 40.46 -12.88 15.62
N PHE A 79 40.08 -11.79 14.93
CA PHE A 79 40.69 -10.47 15.13
C PHE A 79 40.62 -10.00 16.58
N VAL A 80 39.46 -10.08 17.22
CA VAL A 80 39.26 -9.66 18.61
C VAL A 80 40.09 -10.52 19.58
N ASP A 81 40.15 -11.84 19.33
CA ASP A 81 40.95 -12.76 20.14
C ASP A 81 42.45 -12.41 20.03
N ILE A 82 42.96 -12.03 18.86
CA ILE A 82 44.33 -11.57 18.66
C ILE A 82 44.57 -10.21 19.36
N CYS A 83 43.65 -9.26 19.24
CA CYS A 83 43.73 -7.97 19.93
C CYS A 83 43.83 -8.16 21.43
N HIS A 84 43.01 -9.02 22.03
CA HIS A 84 43.09 -9.34 23.45
C HIS A 84 44.42 -9.96 23.83
N SER A 85 45.01 -10.84 22.99
CA SER A 85 46.31 -11.43 23.24
C SER A 85 47.49 -10.39 23.22
N LYS A 86 47.23 -9.27 22.53
CA LYS A 86 48.13 -8.09 22.45
C LYS A 86 47.81 -7.01 23.50
N ASN A 87 46.86 -7.26 24.40
CA ASN A 87 46.37 -6.31 25.40
C ASN A 87 45.67 -5.08 24.81
N TYR A 88 45.10 -5.17 23.59
CA TYR A 88 44.22 -4.14 23.04
C TYR A 88 42.80 -4.36 23.54
N HIS A 89 42.13 -3.29 23.92
CA HIS A 89 40.71 -3.33 24.31
C HIS A 89 39.82 -3.18 23.08
N CYS A 90 38.81 -4.03 22.98
CA CYS A 90 37.83 -4.02 21.89
C CYS A 90 36.42 -3.85 22.40
N ILE A 91 35.60 -2.99 21.73
CA ILE A 91 34.16 -3.01 21.80
C ILE A 91 33.66 -3.92 20.67
N GLY A 92 33.45 -5.17 21.01
CA GLY A 92 33.03 -6.28 20.16
C GLY A 92 33.45 -7.63 20.76
N PRO A 93 32.64 -8.67 20.69
CA PRO A 93 32.89 -9.97 21.29
C PRO A 93 33.97 -10.76 20.54
N SER A 94 34.60 -11.72 21.21
CA SER A 94 35.48 -12.71 20.58
C SER A 94 34.74 -13.57 19.56
N GLN A 95 35.46 -14.21 18.63
CA GLN A 95 34.88 -15.04 17.57
C GLN A 95 33.92 -16.10 18.11
N GLN A 96 34.23 -16.73 19.23
CA GLN A 96 33.35 -17.75 19.85
C GLN A 96 32.01 -17.16 20.33
N LEU A 97 32.02 -15.95 20.90
CA LEU A 97 30.84 -15.26 21.40
C LEU A 97 30.03 -14.63 20.25
N ALA A 98 30.68 -14.24 19.18
CA ALA A 98 30.04 -13.72 17.97
C ALA A 98 29.22 -14.76 17.21
N GLN A 99 29.28 -16.05 17.59
CA GLN A 99 28.40 -17.10 17.05
C GLN A 99 26.91 -16.79 17.25
N LEU A 100 26.54 -15.91 18.18
CA LEU A 100 25.17 -15.41 18.31
C LEU A 100 24.66 -14.73 17.02
N GLU A 101 25.54 -14.08 16.24
CA GLU A 101 25.21 -13.48 14.95
C GLU A 101 25.62 -14.39 13.80
N THR A 102 26.83 -14.98 13.85
CA THR A 102 27.43 -15.69 12.74
C THR A 102 26.86 -17.10 12.51
N SER A 103 26.07 -17.65 13.46
CA SER A 103 25.36 -18.92 13.30
C SER A 103 23.95 -18.90 13.90
N LYS A 104 22.95 -18.96 13.03
CA LYS A 104 21.55 -19.03 13.42
C LYS A 104 21.24 -20.34 14.16
N ILE A 105 21.84 -21.44 13.71
CA ILE A 105 21.72 -22.75 14.36
C ILE A 105 22.27 -22.69 15.80
N PHE A 106 23.40 -22.02 15.99
CA PHE A 106 23.97 -21.85 17.31
C PHE A 106 23.01 -21.13 18.26
N THR A 107 22.43 -20.01 17.79
CA THR A 107 21.48 -19.22 18.59
C THR A 107 20.23 -19.99 18.94
N ARG A 108 19.62 -20.72 18.00
CA ARG A 108 18.44 -21.55 18.27
C ARG A 108 18.73 -22.63 19.30
N ASN A 109 19.84 -23.36 19.14
CA ASN A 109 20.25 -24.40 20.07
C ASN A 109 20.61 -23.84 21.45
N LEU A 110 21.22 -22.65 21.52
CA LEU A 110 21.53 -22.00 22.80
C LEU A 110 20.24 -21.72 23.59
N LEU A 111 19.21 -21.14 22.98
CA LEU A 111 17.94 -20.86 23.64
C LEU A 111 17.28 -22.14 24.18
N THR A 112 17.30 -23.22 23.41
CA THR A 112 16.80 -24.52 23.86
C THR A 112 17.62 -25.01 25.07
N THR A 113 18.95 -24.90 25.03
CA THR A 113 19.83 -25.34 26.09
C THR A 113 19.61 -24.62 27.42
N ILE A 114 19.26 -23.33 27.36
CA ILE A 114 19.00 -22.50 28.56
C ILE A 114 17.52 -22.46 28.97
N ASN A 115 16.70 -23.39 28.45
CA ASN A 115 15.26 -23.48 28.70
C ASN A 115 14.49 -22.18 28.32
N LYS A 116 14.84 -21.59 27.18
CA LYS A 116 14.19 -20.40 26.59
C LYS A 116 13.63 -20.68 25.19
N ASP A 117 13.26 -21.92 24.95
CA ASP A 117 12.77 -22.35 23.64
C ASP A 117 11.45 -21.69 23.24
N GLU A 118 10.69 -21.19 24.21
CA GLU A 118 9.49 -20.39 23.98
C GLU A 118 9.75 -19.12 23.15
N TYR A 119 10.96 -18.60 23.13
CA TYR A 119 11.35 -17.46 22.31
C TYR A 119 11.79 -17.83 20.89
N ASN A 120 12.10 -19.11 20.66
CA ASN A 120 12.36 -19.59 19.31
C ASN A 120 11.07 -19.61 18.47
N PRO A 121 11.13 -19.28 17.15
CA PRO A 121 10.13 -19.80 16.22
C PRO A 121 10.20 -21.34 16.23
N LYS A 122 9.18 -22.03 15.78
CA LYS A 122 9.34 -23.46 15.44
C LYS A 122 10.42 -23.55 14.37
N TYR A 123 11.38 -24.45 14.54
CA TYR A 123 12.49 -24.58 13.60
C TYR A 123 13.00 -25.99 13.48
N ILE A 124 13.71 -26.26 12.39
CA ILE A 124 14.58 -27.44 12.23
C ILE A 124 15.88 -27.00 11.54
N SER A 125 16.98 -27.63 11.93
CA SER A 125 18.24 -27.52 11.20
C SER A 125 18.25 -28.53 10.05
N SER A 126 18.71 -28.11 8.87
CA SER A 126 18.75 -28.90 7.66
C SER A 126 20.04 -28.67 6.89
N SER A 127 20.21 -29.42 5.79
CA SER A 127 21.33 -29.29 4.87
C SER A 127 20.82 -29.30 3.42
N LEU A 128 21.64 -28.83 2.46
CA LEU A 128 21.29 -28.91 1.04
C LEU A 128 20.90 -30.32 0.57
N LYS A 129 21.46 -31.36 1.20
CA LYS A 129 21.14 -32.76 0.86
C LYS A 129 19.79 -33.22 1.36
N THR A 130 19.30 -32.70 2.48
CA THR A 130 18.09 -33.18 3.19
C THR A 130 16.93 -32.20 3.10
N ILE A 131 17.18 -30.96 2.66
CA ILE A 131 16.24 -29.85 2.69
C ILE A 131 14.84 -30.19 2.14
N ARG A 132 14.76 -30.95 1.04
CA ARG A 132 13.49 -31.34 0.42
C ARG A 132 12.61 -32.12 1.40
N ASN A 133 13.17 -33.18 1.98
CA ASN A 133 12.45 -34.03 2.90
C ASN A 133 12.12 -33.29 4.20
N ASP A 134 13.04 -32.44 4.66
CA ASP A 134 12.90 -31.72 5.90
C ASP A 134 11.83 -30.64 5.78
N MET A 135 11.78 -29.89 4.66
CA MET A 135 10.71 -28.92 4.36
C MET A 135 9.34 -29.61 4.28
N GLN A 136 9.24 -30.73 3.55
CA GLN A 136 7.98 -31.47 3.42
C GLN A 136 7.46 -31.95 4.79
N LYS A 137 8.32 -32.54 5.60
CA LYS A 137 7.95 -32.99 6.95
C LYS A 137 7.58 -31.84 7.86
N PHE A 138 8.34 -30.74 7.82
CA PHE A 138 8.12 -29.59 8.69
C PHE A 138 6.80 -28.88 8.37
N ILE A 139 6.49 -28.66 7.08
CA ILE A 139 5.23 -28.09 6.63
C ILE A 139 4.06 -29.01 6.97
N PHE A 140 4.18 -30.33 6.66
CA PHE A 140 3.11 -31.30 6.92
C PHE A 140 2.77 -31.40 8.40
N ASN A 141 3.81 -31.48 9.27
CA ASN A 141 3.60 -31.64 10.72
C ASN A 141 3.03 -30.40 11.40
N ASN A 142 3.28 -29.20 10.86
CA ASN A 142 2.92 -27.94 11.51
C ASN A 142 1.81 -27.16 10.77
N ASN A 143 1.52 -27.48 9.51
CA ASN A 143 0.55 -26.76 8.64
C ASN A 143 0.78 -25.24 8.62
N ILE A 144 2.01 -24.81 8.36
CA ILE A 144 2.45 -23.40 8.42
C ILE A 144 3.23 -23.00 7.19
N ASP A 145 3.25 -21.69 6.90
CA ASP A 145 4.22 -21.10 5.96
C ASP A 145 5.61 -21.08 6.62
N ILE A 146 6.65 -21.15 5.80
CA ILE A 146 8.03 -21.28 6.28
C ILE A 146 8.94 -20.15 5.82
N VAL A 147 10.05 -20.01 6.53
CA VAL A 147 11.20 -19.19 6.18
C VAL A 147 12.44 -20.08 6.10
N ILE A 148 13.20 -19.97 5.01
CA ILE A 148 14.48 -20.63 4.84
C ILE A 148 15.58 -19.62 5.12
N LYS A 149 16.47 -19.93 6.06
CA LYS A 149 17.62 -19.08 6.41
C LYS A 149 18.92 -19.85 6.19
N LEU A 150 19.83 -19.25 5.43
CA LEU A 150 21.21 -19.75 5.32
C LEU A 150 21.93 -19.53 6.65
N ASP A 151 22.63 -20.55 7.17
CA ASP A 151 23.47 -20.41 8.34
C ASP A 151 24.79 -19.71 7.96
N GLY A 152 25.18 -18.68 8.71
CA GLY A 152 26.29 -17.82 8.43
C GLY A 152 25.90 -16.39 8.10
N LEU A 153 26.91 -15.54 7.87
CA LEU A 153 26.73 -14.15 7.46
C LEU A 153 26.29 -14.10 5.98
N ALA A 154 25.18 -13.44 5.70
CA ALA A 154 24.62 -13.32 4.36
C ALA A 154 24.21 -11.88 3.97
N SER A 155 24.62 -10.88 4.74
CA SER A 155 24.36 -9.45 4.48
C SER A 155 22.88 -9.16 4.10
N GLY A 156 21.92 -9.80 4.80
CA GLY A 156 20.49 -9.66 4.55
C GLY A 156 19.94 -10.43 3.34
N LYS A 157 20.80 -11.16 2.58
CA LYS A 157 20.40 -11.89 1.35
C LYS A 157 20.19 -13.39 1.55
N GLY A 158 20.36 -13.89 2.77
CA GLY A 158 20.25 -15.34 3.08
C GLY A 158 18.92 -15.74 3.72
N VAL A 159 17.86 -14.94 3.60
CA VAL A 159 16.54 -15.19 4.19
C VAL A 159 15.48 -15.22 3.10
N PHE A 160 14.81 -16.35 2.93
CA PHE A 160 13.80 -16.57 1.92
C PHE A 160 12.47 -16.93 2.57
N VAL A 161 11.46 -16.10 2.35
CA VAL A 161 10.14 -16.19 2.99
C VAL A 161 9.14 -16.77 2.01
N GLN A 162 8.41 -17.78 2.39
CA GLN A 162 7.33 -18.37 1.57
C GLN A 162 6.22 -17.34 1.32
N LYS A 163 5.67 -17.35 0.13
CA LYS A 163 4.70 -16.37 -0.43
C LYS A 163 5.24 -14.97 -0.72
N ASP A 164 6.50 -14.70 -0.36
CA ASP A 164 7.19 -13.47 -0.71
C ASP A 164 8.30 -13.72 -1.74
N HIS A 165 9.05 -14.81 -1.59
CA HIS A 165 10.20 -15.18 -2.43
C HIS A 165 10.00 -16.49 -3.17
N PHE A 166 9.14 -17.38 -2.67
CA PHE A 166 8.81 -18.66 -3.29
C PHE A 166 7.43 -19.14 -2.84
N ASP A 167 6.73 -19.88 -3.71
CA ASP A 167 5.41 -20.46 -3.41
C ASP A 167 5.48 -21.98 -3.17
N THR A 168 6.35 -22.68 -3.90
CA THR A 168 6.50 -24.14 -3.82
C THR A 168 7.82 -24.55 -3.17
N ILE A 169 7.85 -25.78 -2.63
CA ILE A 169 9.08 -26.34 -2.04
C ILE A 169 10.22 -26.35 -3.07
N GLU A 170 9.93 -26.72 -4.30
CA GLU A 170 10.88 -26.74 -5.41
C GLU A 170 11.52 -25.37 -5.63
N ASN A 171 10.71 -24.32 -5.70
CA ASN A 171 11.21 -22.95 -5.87
C ASN A 171 12.05 -22.49 -4.67
N GLY A 172 11.65 -22.87 -3.45
CA GLY A 172 12.44 -22.61 -2.24
C GLY A 172 13.80 -23.27 -2.25
N ILE A 173 13.89 -24.52 -2.74
CA ILE A 173 15.16 -25.25 -2.89
C ILE A 173 16.07 -24.59 -3.92
N LEU A 174 15.54 -24.19 -5.09
CA LEU A 174 16.31 -23.52 -6.15
C LEU A 174 16.98 -22.23 -5.65
N LEU A 175 16.37 -21.51 -4.72
CA LEU A 175 16.94 -20.28 -4.14
C LEU A 175 18.20 -20.54 -3.31
N VAL A 176 18.34 -21.73 -2.74
CA VAL A 176 19.46 -22.08 -1.85
C VAL A 176 20.47 -23.06 -2.44
N GLU A 177 20.16 -23.71 -3.57
CA GLU A 177 21.02 -24.73 -4.21
C GLU A 177 22.46 -24.25 -4.50
N ASN A 178 22.59 -22.96 -4.84
CA ASN A 178 23.88 -22.34 -5.18
C ASN A 178 24.51 -21.58 -4.02
N SER A 179 24.04 -21.80 -2.79
CA SER A 179 24.60 -21.12 -1.60
C SER A 179 26.00 -21.65 -1.26
N SER A 180 26.81 -20.81 -0.67
CA SER A 180 28.16 -21.14 -0.20
C SER A 180 28.15 -21.99 1.09
N THR A 181 27.03 -22.02 1.81
CA THR A 181 26.85 -22.80 3.04
C THR A 181 26.01 -24.05 2.79
N ASN A 182 26.39 -25.15 3.43
CA ASN A 182 25.61 -26.38 3.41
C ASN A 182 24.56 -26.43 4.54
N ASN A 183 24.66 -25.55 5.53
CA ASN A 183 23.79 -25.53 6.70
C ASN A 183 22.63 -24.54 6.51
N ILE A 184 21.44 -24.99 6.83
CA ILE A 184 20.19 -24.24 6.61
C ILE A 184 19.31 -24.37 7.85
N VAL A 185 18.61 -23.30 8.19
CA VAL A 185 17.52 -23.32 9.19
C VAL A 185 16.19 -23.12 8.46
N ILE A 186 15.25 -24.00 8.72
CA ILE A 186 13.86 -23.86 8.26
C ILE A 186 13.03 -23.48 9.49
N GLU A 187 12.36 -22.34 9.42
CA GLU A 187 11.58 -21.78 10.52
C GLU A 187 10.14 -21.52 10.11
N GLU A 188 9.23 -21.46 11.08
CA GLU A 188 7.89 -20.95 10.86
C GLU A 188 7.95 -19.47 10.44
N LYS A 189 7.09 -19.07 9.51
CA LYS A 189 6.89 -17.66 9.17
C LYS A 189 6.15 -16.95 10.31
N LEU A 190 6.87 -16.14 11.07
CA LEU A 190 6.28 -15.31 12.12
C LEU A 190 5.43 -14.19 11.50
N ILE A 191 4.32 -13.86 12.15
CA ILE A 191 3.43 -12.76 11.79
C ILE A 191 3.23 -11.88 13.00
N GLY A 192 3.55 -10.59 12.87
CA GLY A 192 3.47 -9.64 13.99
C GLY A 192 4.17 -8.32 13.69
N GLU A 193 4.49 -7.59 14.75
CA GLU A 193 5.24 -6.32 14.69
C GLU A 193 6.69 -6.57 15.10
N GLU A 194 7.64 -6.24 14.20
CA GLU A 194 9.07 -6.39 14.44
C GLU A 194 9.62 -5.17 15.19
N PHE A 195 10.52 -5.39 16.13
CA PHE A 195 11.26 -4.37 16.86
C PHE A 195 12.60 -4.89 17.34
N SER A 196 13.48 -3.97 17.68
CA SER A 196 14.85 -4.26 18.16
C SER A 196 15.07 -3.73 19.55
N LEU A 197 15.84 -4.45 20.36
CA LEU A 197 16.28 -4.02 21.68
C LEU A 197 17.78 -4.23 21.82
N PHE A 198 18.48 -3.14 22.14
CA PHE A 198 19.95 -3.15 22.30
C PHE A 198 20.36 -3.24 23.76
N THR A 199 21.47 -3.88 24.00
CA THR A 199 22.05 -4.05 25.32
C THR A 199 23.56 -3.78 25.27
N PHE A 200 24.04 -2.83 26.08
CA PHE A 200 25.45 -2.69 26.38
C PHE A 200 25.86 -3.72 27.42
N SER A 201 26.98 -4.35 27.23
CA SER A 201 27.55 -5.35 28.14
C SER A 201 29.01 -5.12 28.40
N ASP A 202 29.42 -5.16 29.66
CA ASP A 202 30.80 -5.16 30.10
C ASP A 202 31.30 -6.59 30.42
N GLY A 203 30.46 -7.60 30.15
CA GLY A 203 30.68 -9.01 30.45
C GLY A 203 30.17 -9.47 31.81
N GLU A 204 29.76 -8.55 32.67
CA GLU A 204 29.21 -8.82 34.02
C GLU A 204 27.88 -8.08 34.25
N HIS A 205 27.80 -6.82 33.77
CA HIS A 205 26.66 -5.93 33.93
C HIS A 205 26.06 -5.54 32.55
N PHE A 206 24.77 -5.23 32.54
CA PHE A 206 24.01 -4.98 31.34
C PHE A 206 23.21 -3.68 31.45
N PHE A 207 23.25 -2.86 30.39
CA PHE A 207 22.40 -1.69 30.25
C PHE A 207 21.54 -1.81 29.00
N HIS A 208 20.23 -1.82 29.18
CA HIS A 208 19.26 -2.00 28.07
C HIS A 208 18.76 -0.65 27.56
N LEU A 209 18.75 -0.49 26.25
CA LEU A 209 18.32 0.71 25.54
C LEU A 209 16.81 0.64 25.18
N PRO A 210 16.18 1.79 24.86
CA PRO A 210 14.80 1.79 24.39
C PRO A 210 14.58 0.97 23.11
N PRO A 211 13.35 0.48 22.86
CA PRO A 211 13.05 -0.28 21.65
C PRO A 211 13.06 0.61 20.41
N ILE A 212 13.45 0.02 19.28
CA ILE A 212 13.53 0.68 17.98
C ILE A 212 12.82 -0.21 16.95
N GLN A 213 12.14 0.40 16.00
CA GLN A 213 11.55 -0.29 14.86
C GLN A 213 12.32 0.09 13.59
N ASP A 214 12.83 -0.90 12.84
CA ASP A 214 13.46 -0.69 11.55
C ASP A 214 12.53 -1.01 10.38
N TYR A 215 12.85 -0.50 9.19
CA TYR A 215 12.04 -0.63 7.97
C TYR A 215 12.88 -1.24 6.85
N LYS A 216 12.82 -2.57 6.73
CA LYS A 216 13.70 -3.35 5.84
C LYS A 216 13.30 -3.33 4.37
N ARG A 217 12.01 -3.11 4.02
CA ARG A 217 11.57 -3.10 2.63
C ARG A 217 11.97 -1.82 1.91
N ALA A 218 12.34 -1.95 0.62
CA ALA A 218 12.92 -0.86 -0.16
C ALA A 218 11.98 0.31 -0.44
N PHE A 219 10.67 0.04 -0.61
CA PHE A 219 9.70 1.04 -1.06
C PHE A 219 8.64 1.34 0.01
N ASN A 220 7.98 2.48 -0.15
CA ASN A 220 6.89 2.93 0.72
C ASN A 220 5.88 1.81 0.99
N TYR A 221 5.28 1.84 2.19
CA TYR A 221 4.26 0.88 2.63
C TYR A 221 4.76 -0.57 2.66
N ASN A 222 6.02 -0.77 3.01
CA ASN A 222 6.68 -2.08 3.10
C ASN A 222 6.59 -2.91 1.81
N LYS A 223 6.70 -2.26 0.65
CA LYS A 223 6.75 -2.91 -0.66
C LYS A 223 8.20 -3.13 -1.14
N GLY A 224 8.36 -4.02 -2.12
CA GLY A 224 9.67 -4.30 -2.74
C GLY A 224 10.54 -5.27 -1.96
N PRO A 225 11.80 -5.48 -2.40
CA PRO A 225 12.73 -6.41 -1.79
C PRO A 225 13.20 -5.95 -0.40
N ASN A 226 13.75 -6.89 0.39
CA ASN A 226 14.42 -6.58 1.64
C ASN A 226 15.75 -5.85 1.37
N THR A 227 16.12 -4.97 2.30
CA THR A 227 17.35 -4.19 2.31
C THR A 227 18.06 -4.33 3.66
N GLY A 228 19.18 -3.65 3.84
CA GLY A 228 19.83 -3.51 5.15
C GLY A 228 19.12 -2.53 6.12
N GLY A 229 17.92 -2.03 5.78
CA GLY A 229 17.18 -1.01 6.52
C GLY A 229 17.09 0.31 5.75
N MET A 230 15.86 0.78 5.45
CA MET A 230 15.60 2.06 4.78
C MET A 230 15.48 3.22 5.77
N GLY A 231 15.42 2.89 7.05
CA GLY A 231 15.31 3.82 8.17
C GLY A 231 14.73 3.16 9.40
N SER A 232 14.67 3.91 10.50
CA SER A 232 14.24 3.40 11.80
C SER A 232 13.59 4.49 12.65
N ILE A 233 12.78 4.07 13.63
CA ILE A 233 12.08 4.96 14.56
C ILE A 233 12.32 4.49 15.98
N MET A 234 12.64 5.42 16.88
CA MET A 234 12.67 5.20 18.30
C MET A 234 11.58 6.03 18.97
N LYS A 235 10.64 5.33 19.62
CA LYS A 235 9.51 5.90 20.36
C LYS A 235 8.93 4.86 21.31
N PRO A 236 8.06 5.23 22.26
CA PRO A 236 7.14 4.27 22.88
C PRO A 236 6.22 3.66 21.81
N PHE A 237 6.07 2.33 21.80
CA PHE A 237 5.22 1.61 20.82
C PHE A 237 3.99 1.06 21.51
N ASP A 238 2.79 1.37 20.99
CA ASP A 238 1.49 0.96 21.57
C ASP A 238 1.29 -0.56 21.58
N PHE A 239 2.00 -1.30 20.72
CA PHE A 239 1.94 -2.77 20.67
C PHE A 239 2.85 -3.47 21.68
N LEU A 240 3.70 -2.74 22.42
CA LEU A 240 4.60 -3.26 23.45
C LEU A 240 4.15 -2.83 24.84
N THR A 241 4.08 -3.77 25.74
CA THR A 241 3.88 -3.53 27.17
C THR A 241 5.23 -3.50 27.91
N ASP A 242 5.26 -2.94 29.11
CA ASP A 242 6.45 -3.00 29.97
C ASP A 242 6.85 -4.46 30.28
N SER A 243 5.90 -5.37 30.36
CA SER A 243 6.15 -6.81 30.52
C SER A 243 6.91 -7.37 29.34
N ASP A 244 6.49 -7.06 28.10
CA ASP A 244 7.17 -7.50 26.88
C ASP A 244 8.62 -7.01 26.81
N LEU A 245 8.84 -5.74 27.16
CA LEU A 245 10.18 -5.17 27.21
C LEU A 245 11.05 -5.81 28.27
N ASN A 246 10.50 -6.10 29.46
CA ASN A 246 11.22 -6.80 30.52
C ASN A 246 11.57 -8.24 30.14
N GLU A 247 10.69 -8.94 29.42
CA GLU A 247 10.98 -10.26 28.88
C GLU A 247 12.20 -10.21 27.92
N CYS A 248 12.22 -9.27 26.98
CA CYS A 248 13.34 -9.10 26.05
C CYS A 248 14.67 -8.73 26.76
N LYS A 249 14.60 -7.82 27.76
CA LYS A 249 15.76 -7.46 28.58
C LYS A 249 16.33 -8.65 29.34
N THR A 250 15.43 -9.44 29.96
CA THR A 250 15.79 -10.66 30.66
C THR A 250 16.43 -11.67 29.72
N LEU A 251 15.81 -11.90 28.54
CA LEU A 251 16.36 -12.82 27.55
C LEU A 251 17.76 -12.42 27.08
N ASN A 252 17.99 -11.12 26.78
CA ASN A 252 19.30 -10.64 26.41
C ASN A 252 20.34 -10.90 27.51
N SER A 253 19.97 -10.66 28.78
CA SER A 253 20.86 -10.90 29.94
C SER A 253 21.14 -12.39 30.13
N ASP A 254 20.11 -13.25 30.01
CA ASP A 254 20.26 -14.69 30.16
C ASP A 254 21.17 -15.29 29.10
N VAL A 255 21.01 -14.85 27.85
CA VAL A 255 21.85 -15.28 26.73
C VAL A 255 23.30 -14.84 26.92
N LEU A 256 23.55 -13.59 27.34
CA LEU A 256 24.89 -13.07 27.60
C LEU A 256 25.57 -13.82 28.75
N ASN A 257 24.86 -14.08 29.84
CA ASN A 257 25.34 -14.88 30.93
C ASN A 257 25.67 -16.32 30.50
N ALA A 258 24.76 -16.96 29.75
CA ALA A 258 24.93 -18.33 29.29
C ALA A 258 26.17 -18.52 28.40
N ILE A 259 26.43 -17.60 27.45
CA ILE A 259 27.62 -17.71 26.61
C ILE A 259 28.93 -17.37 27.38
N ARG A 260 28.86 -16.39 28.30
CA ARG A 260 29.97 -16.11 29.21
C ARG A 260 30.39 -17.37 29.98
N ASP A 261 29.38 -18.01 30.60
CA ASP A 261 29.61 -19.17 31.47
C ASP A 261 30.06 -20.40 30.63
N LYS A 262 29.47 -20.59 29.41
CA LYS A 262 29.86 -21.67 28.52
C LYS A 262 31.32 -21.59 28.05
N TYR A 263 31.81 -20.38 27.73
CA TYR A 263 33.15 -20.20 27.16
C TYR A 263 34.15 -19.61 28.13
N ASN A 264 33.71 -19.27 29.34
CA ASN A 264 34.52 -18.56 30.37
C ASN A 264 35.23 -17.31 29.80
N LYS A 265 34.47 -16.55 28.97
CA LYS A 265 34.93 -15.31 28.33
C LYS A 265 33.90 -14.22 28.53
N PRO A 266 34.26 -12.98 28.91
CA PRO A 266 33.32 -11.86 29.01
C PRO A 266 32.85 -11.41 27.61
N TYR A 267 31.55 -11.12 27.48
CA TYR A 267 31.03 -10.44 26.30
C TYR A 267 31.09 -8.94 26.53
N ILE A 268 32.11 -8.30 25.97
CA ILE A 268 32.27 -6.83 26.00
C ILE A 268 31.85 -6.27 24.65
N GLY A 269 30.73 -5.55 24.62
CA GLY A 269 30.20 -5.03 23.38
C GLY A 269 28.68 -4.79 23.38
N ILE A 270 28.10 -4.71 22.21
CA ILE A 270 26.69 -4.45 21.97
C ILE A 270 26.02 -5.73 21.52
N LEU A 271 24.93 -6.12 22.21
CA LEU A 271 24.01 -7.14 21.72
C LEU A 271 22.75 -6.48 21.17
N TYR A 272 22.42 -6.76 19.94
CA TYR A 272 21.20 -6.35 19.27
C TYR A 272 20.28 -7.57 19.14
N GLY A 273 19.19 -7.60 19.92
CA GLY A 273 18.12 -8.57 19.74
C GLY A 273 17.03 -8.04 18.81
N SER A 274 16.79 -8.73 17.69
CA SER A 274 15.64 -8.49 16.83
C SER A 274 14.49 -9.41 17.24
N TYR A 275 13.34 -8.81 17.54
CA TYR A 275 12.17 -9.49 18.09
C TYR A 275 10.94 -9.26 17.26
N MET A 276 9.96 -10.16 17.39
CA MET A 276 8.62 -9.98 16.87
C MET A 276 7.59 -10.16 17.99
N LYS A 277 6.74 -9.16 18.18
CA LYS A 277 5.49 -9.32 18.91
C LYS A 277 4.48 -9.94 17.97
N THR A 278 4.20 -11.22 18.16
CA THR A 278 3.32 -11.99 17.28
C THR A 278 1.85 -11.59 17.45
N ILE A 279 1.04 -11.92 16.47
CA ILE A 279 -0.44 -11.74 16.55
C ILE A 279 -1.10 -12.47 17.71
N ASN A 280 -0.43 -13.49 18.26
CA ASN A 280 -0.86 -14.26 19.43
C ASN A 280 -0.34 -13.67 20.75
N ASN A 281 0.16 -12.45 20.73
CA ASN A 281 0.72 -11.73 21.88
C ASN A 281 1.99 -12.35 22.50
N ASN A 282 2.70 -13.22 21.82
CA ASN A 282 3.96 -13.80 22.28
C ASN A 282 5.15 -12.99 21.72
N ILE A 283 6.24 -12.95 22.47
CA ILE A 283 7.53 -12.45 21.99
C ILE A 283 8.30 -13.62 21.36
N LYS A 284 8.82 -13.42 20.17
CA LYS A 284 9.71 -14.35 19.47
C LYS A 284 11.00 -13.64 19.06
N LEU A 285 12.13 -14.35 19.20
CA LEU A 285 13.42 -13.89 18.73
C LEU A 285 13.56 -14.18 17.21
N ILE A 286 13.81 -13.13 16.42
CA ILE A 286 14.14 -13.28 15.01
C ILE A 286 15.61 -13.66 14.84
N GLU A 287 16.50 -12.85 15.42
CA GLU A 287 17.96 -13.07 15.40
C GLU A 287 18.68 -12.18 16.43
N PHE A 288 19.91 -12.52 16.75
CA PHE A 288 20.84 -11.63 17.43
C PHE A 288 21.89 -11.07 16.44
N ASN A 289 22.35 -9.85 16.72
CA ASN A 289 23.54 -9.26 16.09
C ASN A 289 24.48 -8.78 17.19
N CYS A 290 25.79 -8.94 16.98
CA CYS A 290 26.82 -8.68 17.98
C CYS A 290 27.47 -7.29 17.82
N ARG A 291 26.71 -6.36 17.30
CA ARG A 291 27.15 -4.99 16.96
C ARG A 291 25.94 -4.07 16.89
N PHE A 292 26.16 -2.78 16.69
CA PHE A 292 25.10 -1.86 16.39
C PHE A 292 24.39 -2.20 15.06
N GLY A 293 23.09 -2.04 15.02
CA GLY A 293 22.29 -2.03 13.80
C GLY A 293 22.52 -0.75 13.02
N ASP A 294 22.32 -0.81 11.74
CA ASP A 294 22.39 0.32 10.83
C ASP A 294 21.09 0.32 10.01
N SER A 295 20.17 1.17 10.32
CA SER A 295 20.08 2.59 10.76
C SER A 295 19.95 2.85 12.28
N GLU A 296 19.67 1.87 13.11
CA GLU A 296 19.24 2.05 14.52
C GLU A 296 20.29 2.74 15.39
N VAL A 297 21.58 2.60 15.05
CA VAL A 297 22.68 3.28 15.76
C VAL A 297 22.50 4.80 15.79
N PHE A 298 21.92 5.40 14.74
CA PHE A 298 21.67 6.84 14.71
C PHE A 298 20.59 7.23 15.74
N ASN A 299 19.54 6.41 15.90
CA ASN A 299 18.53 6.63 16.93
C ASN A 299 19.13 6.58 18.32
N ILE A 300 19.96 5.54 18.57
CA ILE A 300 20.57 5.28 19.87
C ILE A 300 21.51 6.41 20.27
N LEU A 301 22.53 6.68 19.44
CA LEU A 301 23.59 7.60 19.81
C LEU A 301 23.08 9.03 19.96
N ASN A 302 22.15 9.49 19.13
CA ASN A 302 21.53 10.80 19.29
C ASN A 302 20.58 10.88 20.50
N SER A 303 20.16 9.75 21.08
CA SER A 303 19.34 9.75 22.31
C SER A 303 20.17 9.72 23.59
N ILE A 304 21.45 9.31 23.52
CA ILE A 304 22.34 9.24 24.68
C ILE A 304 22.96 10.61 24.92
N ASN A 305 22.78 11.17 26.13
CA ASN A 305 23.39 12.41 26.56
C ASN A 305 24.71 12.21 27.32
N THR A 306 25.06 10.98 27.65
CA THR A 306 26.32 10.61 28.32
C THR A 306 27.39 10.42 27.29
N ASP A 307 28.64 10.88 27.58
CA ASP A 307 29.77 10.74 26.66
C ASP A 307 30.00 9.26 26.28
N LEU A 308 30.07 8.97 24.99
CA LEU A 308 30.22 7.60 24.47
C LEU A 308 31.56 6.99 24.81
N SER A 309 32.65 7.80 24.82
CA SER A 309 33.98 7.32 25.20
C SER A 309 34.04 6.94 26.69
N LEU A 310 33.30 7.64 27.54
CA LEU A 310 33.16 7.29 28.95
C LEU A 310 32.37 5.98 29.13
N ILE A 311 31.27 5.79 28.41
CA ILE A 311 30.52 4.53 28.42
C ILE A 311 31.40 3.37 28.02
N PHE A 312 32.14 3.49 26.91
CA PHE A 312 33.06 2.44 26.44
C PHE A 312 34.19 2.17 27.44
N SER A 313 34.71 3.22 28.09
CA SER A 313 35.70 3.06 29.15
C SER A 313 35.18 2.23 30.33
N HIS A 314 33.91 2.48 30.74
CA HIS A 314 33.29 1.68 31.79
C HIS A 314 33.01 0.24 31.33
N MET A 315 32.72 0.03 30.06
CA MET A 315 32.52 -1.33 29.50
C MET A 315 33.85 -2.15 29.54
N ILE A 316 34.98 -1.58 29.08
CA ILE A 316 36.27 -2.31 29.08
C ILE A 316 36.78 -2.54 30.48
N ASN A 317 36.45 -1.66 31.43
CA ASN A 317 36.90 -1.77 32.84
C ASN A 317 35.92 -2.56 33.73
N LYS A 318 34.82 -3.10 33.15
CA LYS A 318 33.78 -3.87 33.86
C LYS A 318 33.10 -3.09 35.01
N THR A 319 32.91 -1.83 34.80
CA THR A 319 32.32 -0.89 35.75
C THR A 319 31.07 -0.21 35.21
N LEU A 320 30.37 -0.81 34.25
CA LEU A 320 29.18 -0.26 33.60
C LEU A 320 28.05 0.09 34.59
N HIS A 321 27.97 -0.61 35.72
CA HIS A 321 27.02 -0.33 36.80
C HIS A 321 27.37 0.91 37.63
N HIS A 322 28.51 1.53 37.45
CA HIS A 322 28.92 2.77 38.15
C HIS A 322 28.67 4.04 37.33
N ILE A 323 28.25 3.91 36.06
CA ILE A 323 27.92 5.04 35.21
C ILE A 323 26.41 5.18 35.07
N ASP A 324 25.93 6.41 35.20
CA ASP A 324 24.53 6.73 34.92
C ASP A 324 24.41 7.16 33.45
N ILE A 325 23.82 6.30 32.63
CA ILE A 325 23.61 6.56 31.22
C ILE A 325 22.28 7.27 31.03
N HIS A 326 22.34 8.55 30.72
CA HIS A 326 21.17 9.38 30.48
C HIS A 326 20.68 9.28 29.04
N ILE A 327 19.43 8.86 28.89
CA ILE A 327 18.73 8.81 27.61
C ILE A 327 17.66 9.89 27.59
N ASN A 328 17.64 10.71 26.55
CA ASN A 328 16.56 11.69 26.37
C ASN A 328 15.24 11.00 25.94
N ASN A 329 14.10 11.64 26.25
CA ASN A 329 12.77 11.11 25.96
C ASN A 329 12.23 11.56 24.60
N LYS A 330 13.08 12.06 23.70
CA LYS A 330 12.65 12.52 22.39
C LYS A 330 12.35 11.34 21.48
N ILE A 331 11.32 11.51 20.68
CA ILE A 331 11.04 10.62 19.55
C ILE A 331 11.97 10.98 18.40
N ASN A 332 12.55 9.98 17.75
CA ASN A 332 13.45 10.25 16.66
C ASN A 332 13.30 9.27 15.49
N ILE A 333 13.65 9.75 14.31
CA ILE A 333 13.50 9.07 13.03
C ILE A 333 14.80 9.14 12.26
N VAL A 334 15.17 8.04 11.65
CA VAL A 334 16.26 7.98 10.67
C VAL A 334 15.69 7.56 9.32
N LYS A 335 16.10 8.21 8.25
CA LYS A 335 15.79 7.81 6.87
C LYS A 335 17.06 7.73 6.04
N TYR A 336 17.14 6.68 5.22
CA TYR A 336 18.22 6.57 4.25
C TYR A 336 17.80 7.07 2.87
N LEU A 337 18.60 7.93 2.26
CA LEU A 337 18.58 8.21 0.85
C LEU A 337 19.46 7.17 0.16
N VAL A 338 18.90 6.50 -0.83
CA VAL A 338 19.56 5.39 -1.54
C VAL A 338 19.59 5.66 -3.04
N PRO A 339 20.57 5.13 -3.78
CA PRO A 339 20.62 5.27 -5.24
C PRO A 339 19.39 4.69 -5.93
N GLU A 340 18.95 5.31 -7.02
CA GLU A 340 17.95 4.71 -7.89
C GLU A 340 18.37 3.28 -8.30
N GLY A 341 17.38 2.37 -8.35
CA GLY A 341 17.62 0.95 -8.62
C GLY A 341 18.08 0.12 -7.41
N TYR A 342 18.30 0.73 -6.23
CA TYR A 342 18.63 -0.01 -5.01
C TYR A 342 17.44 -0.88 -4.55
N PRO A 343 17.65 -2.13 -4.05
CA PRO A 343 18.94 -2.81 -3.81
C PRO A 343 19.41 -3.70 -4.96
N THR A 344 18.65 -3.84 -6.06
CA THR A 344 18.89 -4.86 -7.09
C THR A 344 19.91 -4.42 -8.15
N SER A 345 19.77 -3.18 -8.64
CA SER A 345 20.62 -2.60 -9.69
C SER A 345 20.91 -1.12 -9.41
N PRO A 346 21.57 -0.79 -8.28
CA PRO A 346 21.81 0.59 -7.91
C PRO A 346 22.72 1.31 -8.89
N ILE A 347 22.35 2.52 -9.26
CA ILE A 347 23.24 3.37 -10.07
C ILE A 347 24.48 3.78 -9.28
N ARG A 348 25.59 3.98 -10.00
CA ARG A 348 26.86 4.46 -9.46
C ARG A 348 27.23 5.73 -10.21
N LYS A 349 27.15 6.87 -9.53
CA LYS A 349 27.37 8.21 -10.10
C LYS A 349 27.86 9.16 -9.04
N ASP A 350 28.42 10.29 -9.49
CA ASP A 350 28.70 11.42 -8.62
C ASP A 350 27.40 12.09 -8.18
N ILE A 351 27.37 12.50 -6.91
CA ILE A 351 26.30 13.29 -6.33
C ILE A 351 26.84 14.55 -5.67
N SER A 352 26.01 15.57 -5.52
CA SER A 352 26.36 16.74 -4.72
C SER A 352 26.02 16.46 -3.25
N TYR A 353 27.04 16.16 -2.46
CA TYR A 353 26.91 15.95 -1.02
C TYR A 353 27.64 17.05 -0.26
N TYR A 354 26.96 17.65 0.71
CA TYR A 354 27.54 18.62 1.65
C TYR A 354 27.13 18.23 3.08
N LYS A 355 28.10 18.10 3.98
CA LYS A 355 27.86 17.81 5.39
C LYS A 355 26.95 18.89 6.00
N LYS A 356 25.87 18.46 6.64
CA LYS A 356 25.01 19.27 7.50
C LYS A 356 24.83 18.56 8.85
N ASN A 357 24.38 19.30 9.85
CA ASN A 357 23.99 18.69 11.12
C ASN A 357 22.86 17.68 10.88
N ASN A 358 22.93 16.52 11.49
CA ASN A 358 21.96 15.43 11.37
C ASN A 358 21.85 14.80 9.95
N VAL A 359 22.86 15.04 9.09
CA VAL A 359 22.99 14.42 7.77
C VAL A 359 24.37 13.75 7.72
N TYR A 360 24.42 12.48 7.40
CA TYR A 360 25.63 11.66 7.54
C TYR A 360 25.89 10.88 6.25
N ALA A 361 27.13 11.00 5.73
CA ALA A 361 27.61 10.16 4.64
C ALA A 361 27.68 8.69 5.08
N ALA A 362 27.21 7.78 4.23
CA ALA A 362 27.29 6.35 4.46
C ALA A 362 28.03 5.64 3.32
N SER A 363 27.37 5.22 2.25
CA SER A 363 28.02 4.53 1.13
C SER A 363 28.34 5.49 -0.02
N ILE A 364 29.12 6.53 0.28
CA ILE A 364 29.73 7.45 -0.69
C ILE A 364 31.22 7.59 -0.38
N ASP A 365 32.03 7.81 -1.40
CA ASP A 365 33.49 7.99 -1.24
C ASP A 365 33.88 9.47 -1.08
N GLU A 366 35.17 9.74 -0.94
CA GLU A 366 35.73 11.08 -0.78
C GLU A 366 35.44 12.04 -1.95
N ASN A 367 35.12 11.51 -3.12
CA ASN A 367 34.76 12.26 -4.31
C ASN A 367 33.24 12.44 -4.45
N ASN A 368 32.44 12.03 -3.45
CA ASN A 368 31.00 11.97 -3.45
C ASN A 368 30.40 11.00 -4.49
N TYR A 369 31.10 9.93 -4.82
CA TYR A 369 30.65 8.90 -5.73
C TYR A 369 29.84 7.83 -5.00
N LEU A 370 28.66 7.48 -5.56
CA LEU A 370 27.75 6.45 -5.01
C LEU A 370 28.36 5.06 -5.15
N LEU A 371 28.55 4.35 -4.06
CA LEU A 371 29.12 3.00 -4.03
C LEU A 371 28.09 1.87 -4.19
N GLY A 372 26.81 2.23 -4.43
CA GLY A 372 25.74 1.27 -4.74
C GLY A 372 25.02 0.67 -3.53
N SER A 373 25.20 1.25 -2.33
CA SER A 373 24.42 0.92 -1.14
C SER A 373 23.73 2.19 -0.59
N ARG A 374 23.25 2.16 0.66
CA ARG A 374 22.61 3.30 1.33
C ARG A 374 23.59 4.48 1.41
N ALA A 375 23.25 5.59 0.74
CA ALA A 375 24.19 6.67 0.49
C ALA A 375 24.29 7.68 1.63
N ILE A 376 23.15 8.17 2.12
CA ILE A 376 23.08 9.26 3.10
C ILE A 376 22.03 8.90 4.15
N ALA A 377 22.39 8.98 5.43
CA ALA A 377 21.45 8.89 6.55
C ALA A 377 21.05 10.30 6.99
N VAL A 378 19.76 10.49 7.24
CA VAL A 378 19.18 11.74 7.76
C VAL A 378 18.43 11.45 9.04
N TYR A 379 18.75 12.23 10.09
CA TYR A 379 18.16 12.09 11.41
C TYR A 379 17.25 13.28 11.73
N GLY A 380 16.06 13.02 12.27
CA GLY A 380 15.14 14.03 12.78
C GLY A 380 14.59 13.63 14.15
N GLU A 381 14.48 14.59 15.07
CA GLU A 381 13.92 14.38 16.42
C GLU A 381 12.84 15.40 16.74
N GLY A 382 12.00 15.07 17.71
CA GLY A 382 10.94 15.95 18.25
C GLY A 382 10.31 15.39 19.52
N ASN A 383 9.44 16.17 20.15
CA ASN A 383 8.64 15.70 21.29
C ASN A 383 7.47 14.81 20.84
N THR A 384 7.09 14.94 19.57
CA THR A 384 6.07 14.11 18.91
C THR A 384 6.65 13.46 17.67
N LEU A 385 6.04 12.35 17.21
CA LEU A 385 6.46 11.68 15.98
C LEU A 385 6.31 12.61 14.76
N GLN A 386 5.29 13.46 14.76
CA GLN A 386 5.07 14.44 13.69
C GLN A 386 6.19 15.49 13.64
N GLU A 387 6.62 16.01 14.80
CA GLU A 387 7.77 16.93 14.83
C GLU A 387 9.06 16.28 14.33
N ALA A 388 9.35 15.06 14.78
CA ALA A 388 10.51 14.29 14.33
C ALA A 388 10.47 14.03 12.82
N TYR A 389 9.29 13.68 12.28
CA TYR A 389 9.06 13.48 10.85
C TYR A 389 9.30 14.77 10.06
N VAL A 390 8.69 15.87 10.45
CA VAL A 390 8.82 17.16 9.76
C VAL A 390 10.28 17.63 9.77
N ASN A 391 10.97 17.49 10.90
CA ASN A 391 12.38 17.87 11.00
C ASN A 391 13.27 17.01 10.09
N CYS A 392 13.01 15.69 10.00
CA CYS A 392 13.71 14.80 9.08
C CYS A 392 13.45 15.15 7.61
N GLU A 393 12.18 15.35 7.22
CA GLU A 393 11.81 15.69 5.83
C GLU A 393 12.32 17.08 5.42
N ASN A 394 12.34 18.06 6.31
CA ASN A 394 12.94 19.38 6.02
C ASN A 394 14.42 19.25 5.67
N LEU A 395 15.18 18.47 6.43
CA LEU A 395 16.60 18.22 6.11
C LEU A 395 16.76 17.49 4.78
N ILE A 396 15.92 16.49 4.48
CA ILE A 396 15.92 15.81 3.18
C ILE A 396 15.59 16.78 2.03
N ASN A 397 14.67 17.72 2.25
CA ASN A 397 14.32 18.72 1.23
C ASN A 397 15.43 19.73 0.93
N GLU A 398 16.38 19.88 1.83
CA GLU A 398 17.58 20.72 1.64
C GLU A 398 18.76 20.00 0.95
N ILE A 399 18.66 18.66 0.76
CA ILE A 399 19.68 17.87 0.09
C ILE A 399 19.36 17.80 -1.41
N ASN A 400 20.38 17.82 -2.27
CA ASN A 400 20.20 17.46 -3.67
C ASN A 400 19.80 15.97 -3.79
N LYS A 401 18.63 15.73 -4.37
CA LYS A 401 18.02 14.40 -4.46
C LYS A 401 18.22 13.72 -5.81
N ASP A 402 18.98 14.32 -6.72
CA ASP A 402 19.21 13.75 -8.03
C ASP A 402 19.78 12.33 -7.94
N ASN A 403 19.11 11.39 -8.61
CA ASN A 403 19.45 9.97 -8.60
C ASN A 403 19.32 9.25 -7.23
N LEU A 404 18.63 9.86 -6.26
CA LEU A 404 18.38 9.30 -4.93
C LEU A 404 16.87 9.18 -4.67
N PHE A 405 16.48 8.13 -3.94
CA PHE A 405 15.13 8.02 -3.38
C PHE A 405 15.20 7.63 -1.89
N TRP A 406 14.09 7.83 -1.18
CA TRP A 406 13.93 7.46 0.22
C TRP A 406 12.48 7.05 0.50
N ARG A 407 12.25 6.43 1.62
CA ARG A 407 10.91 6.10 2.10
C ARG A 407 10.30 7.29 2.85
N SER A 408 9.38 7.99 2.21
CA SER A 408 8.65 9.10 2.82
C SER A 408 7.65 8.63 3.91
N ASP A 409 7.21 7.37 3.87
CA ASP A 409 6.25 6.80 4.83
C ASP A 409 6.84 6.51 6.22
N ILE A 410 8.18 6.38 6.36
CA ILE A 410 8.81 6.13 7.66
C ILE A 410 8.58 7.33 8.59
N GLY A 411 7.94 7.10 9.75
CA GLY A 411 7.65 8.14 10.73
C GLY A 411 6.52 9.09 10.33
N HIS A 412 5.94 8.93 9.15
CA HIS A 412 4.78 9.71 8.78
C HIS A 412 3.63 9.35 9.74
N GLN A 413 3.38 10.23 10.73
CA GLN A 413 2.19 10.14 11.57
C GLN A 413 1.02 10.68 10.79
N ASN A 414 0.00 9.90 10.69
CA ASN A 414 -1.36 10.21 10.26
C ASN A 414 -1.81 9.57 8.96
N GLU A 415 -1.34 8.37 8.60
CA GLU A 415 -2.27 7.47 7.97
C GLU A 415 -3.13 6.86 9.08
N ILE A 416 -4.31 7.42 9.32
CA ILE A 416 -5.31 6.71 10.08
C ILE A 416 -5.72 5.52 9.22
N THR A 417 -5.21 4.34 9.52
CA THR A 417 -5.58 3.11 8.81
C THR A 417 -6.71 2.40 9.55
N TYR A 418 -7.44 1.56 8.85
CA TYR A 418 -8.48 0.73 9.46
C TYR A 418 -7.90 -0.18 10.55
N LYS A 419 -6.66 -0.66 10.34
CA LYS A 419 -5.90 -1.44 11.33
C LYS A 419 -5.55 -0.64 12.58
N SER A 420 -5.09 0.61 12.45
CA SER A 420 -4.76 1.47 13.60
C SER A 420 -6.01 1.84 14.42
N CYS A 421 -7.20 1.77 13.81
CA CYS A 421 -8.47 1.94 14.49
C CYS A 421 -9.03 0.66 15.12
N GLY A 422 -8.29 -0.46 15.07
CA GLY A 422 -8.66 -1.72 15.71
C GLY A 422 -9.32 -2.76 14.80
N VAL A 423 -9.44 -2.52 13.47
CA VAL A 423 -10.02 -3.47 12.52
C VAL A 423 -8.96 -4.01 11.57
N ASP A 424 -8.50 -5.22 11.81
CA ASP A 424 -7.47 -5.88 11.00
C ASP A 424 -8.11 -6.83 9.97
N ILE A 425 -8.20 -6.36 8.71
CA ILE A 425 -8.75 -7.13 7.58
C ILE A 425 -7.95 -8.43 7.36
N ILE A 426 -6.63 -8.42 7.59
CA ILE A 426 -5.78 -9.60 7.40
C ILE A 426 -6.13 -10.68 8.42
N LYS A 427 -6.35 -10.28 9.69
CA LYS A 427 -6.82 -11.21 10.74
C LYS A 427 -8.19 -11.81 10.37
N GLY A 428 -9.11 -10.99 9.88
CA GLY A 428 -10.42 -11.45 9.41
C GLY A 428 -10.31 -12.49 8.29
N ASN A 429 -9.49 -12.19 7.27
CA ASN A 429 -9.25 -13.12 6.15
C ASN A 429 -8.57 -14.43 6.61
N ASN A 430 -7.65 -14.36 7.57
CA ASN A 430 -7.00 -15.55 8.13
C ASN A 430 -7.99 -16.38 8.94
N PHE A 431 -8.87 -15.75 9.73
CA PHE A 431 -9.93 -16.47 10.45
C PHE A 431 -10.82 -17.25 9.49
N VAL A 432 -11.29 -16.64 8.40
CA VAL A 432 -12.09 -17.32 7.37
C VAL A 432 -11.36 -18.53 6.78
N LYS A 433 -10.05 -18.43 6.55
CA LYS A 433 -9.23 -19.55 6.07
C LYS A 433 -9.13 -20.67 7.11
N THR A 434 -8.98 -20.32 8.39
CA THR A 434 -8.84 -21.28 9.48
C THR A 434 -10.08 -22.15 9.65
N ILE A 435 -11.28 -21.53 9.58
CA ILE A 435 -12.55 -22.26 9.77
C ILE A 435 -13.05 -22.94 8.51
N LYS A 436 -12.45 -22.68 7.34
CA LYS A 436 -12.95 -23.14 6.04
C LYS A 436 -13.18 -24.65 6.00
N GLN A 437 -12.23 -25.44 6.45
CA GLN A 437 -12.32 -26.89 6.42
C GLN A 437 -13.44 -27.40 7.32
N ASP A 438 -13.62 -26.82 8.50
CA ASP A 438 -14.68 -27.21 9.44
C ASP A 438 -16.05 -26.88 8.85
N VAL A 439 -16.21 -25.69 8.28
CA VAL A 439 -17.45 -25.26 7.64
C VAL A 439 -17.78 -26.17 6.44
N GLU A 440 -16.82 -26.38 5.53
CA GLU A 440 -17.00 -27.22 4.34
C GLU A 440 -17.28 -28.70 4.70
N SER A 441 -16.84 -29.19 5.86
CA SER A 441 -17.13 -30.56 6.35
C SER A 441 -18.64 -30.77 6.60
N THR A 442 -19.40 -29.72 6.82
CA THR A 442 -20.87 -29.78 7.00
C THR A 442 -21.65 -29.77 5.69
N TYR A 443 -20.97 -29.59 4.55
CA TYR A 443 -21.64 -29.46 3.26
C TYR A 443 -22.16 -30.80 2.72
N ASN A 444 -23.33 -30.74 2.15
CA ASN A 444 -23.93 -31.86 1.43
C ASN A 444 -24.15 -31.49 -0.06
N SER A 445 -24.72 -32.40 -0.85
CA SER A 445 -24.91 -32.23 -2.30
C SER A 445 -25.83 -31.06 -2.69
N ASN A 446 -26.53 -30.46 -1.75
CA ASN A 446 -27.41 -29.31 -2.00
C ASN A 446 -26.69 -27.98 -1.83
N VAL A 447 -25.52 -27.93 -1.19
CA VAL A 447 -24.73 -26.69 -1.07
C VAL A 447 -24.02 -26.42 -2.41
N LEU A 448 -24.24 -25.24 -2.96
CA LEU A 448 -23.66 -24.81 -4.23
C LEU A 448 -22.58 -23.75 -3.99
N GLY A 449 -21.43 -23.93 -4.63
CA GLY A 449 -20.30 -22.99 -4.50
C GLY A 449 -19.37 -23.29 -3.32
N LYS A 450 -18.50 -22.31 -2.99
CA LYS A 450 -17.44 -22.44 -1.95
C LYS A 450 -17.75 -21.52 -0.77
N HIS A 451 -17.18 -21.85 0.39
CA HIS A 451 -17.19 -20.95 1.55
C HIS A 451 -16.48 -19.62 1.24
N GLY A 452 -17.04 -18.50 1.71
CA GLY A 452 -16.49 -17.14 1.58
C GLY A 452 -17.10 -16.28 0.47
N ASN A 453 -18.15 -16.71 -0.18
CA ASN A 453 -18.96 -15.87 -1.08
C ASN A 453 -19.83 -14.88 -0.27
N PHE A 454 -20.36 -13.83 -0.93
CA PHE A 454 -21.27 -12.84 -0.31
C PHE A 454 -22.55 -13.48 0.24
N GLY A 455 -23.07 -14.51 -0.43
CA GLY A 455 -24.22 -15.29 0.03
C GLY A 455 -24.02 -16.78 -0.23
N GLY A 456 -24.43 -17.62 0.73
CA GLY A 456 -24.43 -19.07 0.60
C GLY A 456 -25.59 -19.54 -0.29
N GLN A 457 -25.31 -20.41 -1.27
CA GLN A 457 -26.30 -20.96 -2.18
C GLN A 457 -26.68 -22.39 -1.78
N PHE A 458 -27.95 -22.68 -1.72
CA PHE A 458 -28.52 -24.00 -1.36
C PHE A 458 -29.59 -24.43 -2.34
N LYS A 459 -29.44 -25.62 -2.93
CA LYS A 459 -30.45 -26.20 -3.82
C LYS A 459 -31.65 -26.72 -3.01
N PHE A 460 -32.81 -26.17 -3.29
CA PHE A 460 -34.05 -26.56 -2.66
C PHE A 460 -35.10 -26.93 -3.72
N LYS A 461 -35.35 -28.22 -3.90
CA LYS A 461 -36.19 -28.77 -4.99
C LYS A 461 -35.61 -28.38 -6.37
N ASN A 462 -36.34 -27.58 -7.15
CA ASN A 462 -35.93 -27.10 -8.47
C ASN A 462 -35.29 -25.73 -8.41
N ASP A 463 -35.32 -25.09 -7.25
CA ASP A 463 -34.90 -23.71 -7.05
C ASP A 463 -33.55 -23.62 -6.32
N VAL A 464 -32.96 -22.45 -6.28
CA VAL A 464 -31.72 -22.17 -5.51
C VAL A 464 -32.03 -21.03 -4.53
N LEU A 465 -31.93 -21.34 -3.25
CA LEU A 465 -32.00 -20.35 -2.18
C LEU A 465 -30.63 -19.73 -1.96
N VAL A 466 -30.61 -18.44 -1.65
CA VAL A 466 -29.40 -17.70 -1.29
C VAL A 466 -29.64 -17.05 0.06
N ALA A 467 -28.70 -17.23 0.99
CA ALA A 467 -28.80 -16.65 2.32
C ALA A 467 -27.53 -15.87 2.67
N SER A 468 -27.68 -14.76 3.38
CA SER A 468 -26.59 -13.95 3.94
C SER A 468 -26.96 -13.46 5.33
N THR A 469 -25.94 -13.25 6.17
CA THR A 469 -26.06 -12.66 7.51
C THR A 469 -24.96 -11.62 7.69
N ASP A 470 -25.35 -10.40 8.12
CA ASP A 470 -24.41 -9.32 8.38
C ASP A 470 -24.88 -8.43 9.54
N GLY A 471 -24.03 -7.49 9.98
CA GLY A 471 -24.31 -6.57 11.07
C GLY A 471 -24.13 -5.09 10.66
N VAL A 472 -24.80 -4.19 11.37
CA VAL A 472 -24.65 -2.73 11.18
C VAL A 472 -23.27 -2.23 11.61
N GLY A 473 -22.70 -2.88 12.62
CA GLY A 473 -21.41 -2.52 13.16
C GLY A 473 -21.37 -1.15 13.85
N THR A 474 -20.22 -0.49 13.82
CA THR A 474 -19.96 0.73 14.61
C THR A 474 -20.64 1.99 14.07
N LYS A 475 -21.32 1.94 12.93
CA LYS A 475 -22.18 3.03 12.42
C LYS A 475 -23.29 3.37 13.42
N GLY A 476 -23.88 2.36 14.07
CA GLY A 476 -24.93 2.56 15.07
C GLY A 476 -24.57 3.54 16.16
N ILE A 477 -23.29 3.60 16.56
CA ILE A 477 -22.78 4.54 17.58
C ILE A 477 -22.91 5.99 17.09
N LEU A 478 -22.58 6.28 15.83
CA LEU A 478 -22.73 7.62 15.26
C LEU A 478 -24.21 7.99 15.06
N ILE A 479 -25.03 7.06 14.59
CA ILE A 479 -26.47 7.27 14.41
C ILE A 479 -27.10 7.64 15.77
N LYS A 480 -26.80 6.89 16.82
CA LYS A 480 -27.30 7.23 18.19
C LYS A 480 -26.84 8.60 18.64
N LYS A 481 -25.57 8.92 18.42
CA LYS A 481 -24.97 10.22 18.83
C LYS A 481 -25.65 11.41 18.13
N TYR A 482 -25.93 11.33 16.84
CA TYR A 482 -26.37 12.48 16.03
C TYR A 482 -27.89 12.49 15.74
N LYS A 483 -28.55 11.33 15.69
CA LYS A 483 -29.98 11.20 15.40
C LYS A 483 -30.82 10.79 16.62
N ASN A 484 -30.19 10.38 17.73
CA ASN A 484 -30.81 9.91 18.97
C ASN A 484 -31.83 8.77 18.79
N ASN A 485 -31.72 7.95 17.74
CA ASN A 485 -32.52 6.75 17.48
C ASN A 485 -31.75 5.81 16.57
N TYR A 486 -32.32 4.64 16.24
CA TYR A 486 -31.70 3.64 15.38
C TYR A 486 -32.49 3.33 14.10
N TYR A 487 -33.44 4.18 13.72
CA TYR A 487 -34.31 3.95 12.56
C TYR A 487 -33.54 3.70 11.24
N SER A 488 -32.52 4.54 10.95
CA SER A 488 -31.70 4.39 9.75
C SER A 488 -30.85 3.09 9.75
N CYS A 489 -30.50 2.59 10.94
CA CYS A 489 -29.78 1.32 11.07
C CYS A 489 -30.63 0.12 10.63
N GLY A 490 -31.94 0.19 10.80
CA GLY A 490 -32.86 -0.82 10.25
C GLY A 490 -32.85 -0.86 8.73
N HIS A 491 -32.84 0.32 8.09
CA HIS A 491 -32.65 0.39 6.64
C HIS A 491 -31.25 -0.09 6.22
N ASP A 492 -30.20 0.25 6.98
CA ASP A 492 -28.84 -0.18 6.73
C ASP A 492 -28.73 -1.68 6.59
N ILE A 493 -29.23 -2.43 7.60
CA ILE A 493 -29.04 -3.87 7.65
C ILE A 493 -29.88 -4.61 6.60
N VAL A 494 -31.11 -4.17 6.37
CA VAL A 494 -31.98 -4.77 5.34
C VAL A 494 -31.40 -4.55 3.95
N ASN A 495 -30.99 -3.32 3.62
CA ASN A 495 -30.43 -2.99 2.31
C ASN A 495 -29.08 -3.65 2.07
N HIS A 496 -28.21 -3.72 3.11
CA HIS A 496 -26.95 -4.45 3.04
C HIS A 496 -27.20 -5.92 2.68
N SER A 497 -28.04 -6.59 3.45
CA SER A 497 -28.35 -8.01 3.26
C SER A 497 -28.98 -8.29 1.89
N ILE A 498 -29.87 -7.39 1.40
CA ILE A 498 -30.43 -7.48 0.05
C ILE A 498 -29.33 -7.44 -1.00
N ASN A 499 -28.40 -6.50 -0.88
CA ASN A 499 -27.31 -6.32 -1.84
C ASN A 499 -26.36 -7.54 -1.86
N ASP A 500 -26.17 -8.22 -0.73
CA ASP A 500 -25.33 -9.42 -0.64
C ASP A 500 -25.91 -10.61 -1.39
N ILE A 501 -27.22 -10.88 -1.22
CA ILE A 501 -27.86 -11.96 -1.98
C ILE A 501 -28.03 -11.59 -3.45
N LEU A 502 -28.17 -10.29 -3.76
CA LEU A 502 -28.29 -9.78 -5.12
C LEU A 502 -27.02 -10.07 -5.94
N VAL A 503 -25.82 -10.08 -5.32
CA VAL A 503 -24.55 -10.48 -5.98
C VAL A 503 -24.65 -11.90 -6.54
N GLN A 504 -25.46 -12.78 -5.93
CA GLN A 504 -25.71 -14.15 -6.42
C GLN A 504 -26.89 -14.22 -7.40
N GLY A 505 -27.48 -13.08 -7.77
CA GLY A 505 -28.65 -13.00 -8.65
C GLY A 505 -29.97 -13.34 -7.96
N ALA A 506 -30.04 -13.20 -6.63
CA ALA A 506 -31.21 -13.54 -5.87
C ALA A 506 -32.12 -12.34 -5.56
N LYS A 507 -33.44 -12.61 -5.53
CA LYS A 507 -34.47 -11.71 -5.05
C LYS A 507 -34.85 -12.08 -3.62
N PRO A 508 -35.05 -11.13 -2.68
CA PRO A 508 -35.38 -11.45 -1.30
C PRO A 508 -36.73 -12.12 -1.17
N LEU A 509 -36.83 -13.11 -0.30
CA LEU A 509 -38.05 -13.81 0.10
C LEU A 509 -38.55 -13.37 1.47
N PHE A 510 -37.63 -13.38 2.47
CA PHE A 510 -37.94 -12.94 3.83
C PHE A 510 -36.67 -12.53 4.58
N PHE A 511 -36.88 -11.78 5.66
CA PHE A 511 -35.83 -11.24 6.52
C PHE A 511 -36.05 -11.63 7.99
N LEU A 512 -34.97 -11.80 8.75
CA LEU A 512 -34.97 -12.05 10.20
C LEU A 512 -33.97 -11.05 10.82
N ASP A 513 -34.32 -10.46 11.96
CA ASP A 513 -33.44 -9.55 12.69
C ASP A 513 -32.95 -10.14 14.03
N TYR A 514 -31.80 -9.69 14.47
CA TYR A 514 -31.30 -9.92 15.81
C TYR A 514 -30.84 -8.57 16.39
N VAL A 515 -31.28 -8.26 17.61
CA VAL A 515 -30.87 -7.06 18.31
C VAL A 515 -30.46 -7.41 19.75
N ALA A 516 -29.27 -6.97 20.15
CA ALA A 516 -28.77 -7.17 21.51
C ALA A 516 -28.27 -5.88 22.12
N SER A 517 -28.40 -5.77 23.44
CA SER A 517 -27.95 -4.62 24.23
C SER A 517 -27.57 -5.03 25.65
N SER A 518 -26.85 -4.17 26.37
CA SER A 518 -26.62 -4.38 27.80
C SER A 518 -27.89 -4.22 28.61
N LYS A 519 -28.77 -3.27 28.19
CA LYS A 519 -30.06 -2.96 28.80
C LYS A 519 -31.02 -2.54 27.69
N LEU A 520 -32.19 -3.15 27.65
CA LEU A 520 -33.19 -2.88 26.65
C LEU A 520 -33.81 -1.48 26.84
N ILE A 521 -33.67 -0.64 25.83
CA ILE A 521 -34.36 0.62 25.68
C ILE A 521 -35.42 0.46 24.61
N ILE A 522 -36.69 0.42 25.00
CA ILE A 522 -37.82 0.07 24.12
C ILE A 522 -37.88 1.01 22.91
N GLU A 523 -37.74 2.32 23.11
CA GLU A 523 -37.81 3.33 22.05
C GLU A 523 -36.71 3.13 21.00
N ASP A 524 -35.50 2.81 21.44
CA ASP A 524 -34.36 2.58 20.58
C ASP A 524 -34.53 1.30 19.72
N THR A 525 -34.87 0.19 20.39
CA THR A 525 -35.11 -1.10 19.72
C THR A 525 -36.30 -1.03 18.78
N ALA A 526 -37.42 -0.42 19.23
CA ALA A 526 -38.58 -0.23 18.37
C ALA A 526 -38.28 0.64 17.15
N SER A 527 -37.44 1.68 17.29
CA SER A 527 -37.03 2.52 16.15
C SER A 527 -36.21 1.74 15.12
N PHE A 528 -35.33 0.85 15.57
CA PHE A 528 -34.56 -0.05 14.70
C PHE A 528 -35.48 -1.02 13.93
N VAL A 529 -36.33 -1.75 14.65
CA VAL A 529 -37.27 -2.71 14.05
C VAL A 529 -38.25 -2.02 13.06
N LYS A 530 -38.70 -0.81 13.40
CA LYS A 530 -39.50 0.00 12.48
C LYS A 530 -38.77 0.31 11.19
N GLY A 531 -37.47 0.68 11.26
CA GLY A 531 -36.60 0.89 10.11
C GLY A 531 -36.49 -0.39 9.25
N CYS A 532 -36.28 -1.55 9.89
CA CYS A 532 -36.30 -2.85 9.19
C CYS A 532 -37.62 -3.11 8.46
N CYS A 533 -38.77 -2.90 9.14
CA CYS A 533 -40.08 -3.08 8.53
C CYS A 533 -40.29 -2.19 7.31
N ASP A 534 -39.91 -0.91 7.41
CA ASP A 534 -40.11 0.05 6.32
C ASP A 534 -39.20 -0.26 5.12
N ALA A 535 -37.95 -0.63 5.35
CA ALA A 535 -37.05 -1.10 4.30
C ALA A 535 -37.55 -2.42 3.63
N CYS A 536 -38.02 -3.36 4.42
CA CYS A 536 -38.58 -4.63 3.93
C CYS A 536 -39.81 -4.40 3.03
N LYS A 537 -40.68 -3.46 3.39
CA LYS A 537 -41.87 -3.10 2.56
C LYS A 537 -41.48 -2.58 1.17
N LEU A 538 -40.39 -1.80 1.07
CA LEU A 538 -39.93 -1.23 -0.22
C LEU A 538 -39.60 -2.30 -1.26
N VAL A 539 -39.23 -3.51 -0.82
CA VAL A 539 -38.81 -4.61 -1.69
C VAL A 539 -39.74 -5.81 -1.62
N ASN A 540 -40.92 -5.65 -0.96
CA ASN A 540 -41.89 -6.72 -0.73
C ASN A 540 -41.26 -7.98 -0.09
N CYS A 541 -40.44 -7.79 0.94
CA CYS A 541 -39.73 -8.82 1.70
C CYS A 541 -40.28 -8.80 3.15
N PRO A 542 -41.12 -9.76 3.60
CA PRO A 542 -41.62 -9.73 4.97
C PRO A 542 -40.49 -9.94 6.00
N LEU A 543 -40.52 -9.17 7.08
CA LEU A 543 -39.81 -9.46 8.33
C LEU A 543 -40.62 -10.53 9.07
N LEU A 544 -40.13 -11.79 9.08
CA LEU A 544 -40.87 -12.94 9.66
C LEU A 544 -40.76 -12.99 11.18
N GLY A 545 -39.70 -12.49 11.75
CA GLY A 545 -39.41 -12.53 13.17
C GLY A 545 -37.95 -12.21 13.43
N GLY A 546 -37.54 -12.36 14.69
CA GLY A 546 -36.17 -12.10 15.09
C GLY A 546 -35.93 -12.51 16.53
N GLU A 547 -34.84 -12.06 17.10
CA GLU A 547 -34.45 -12.29 18.49
C GLU A 547 -34.05 -10.97 19.14
N THR A 548 -34.48 -10.74 20.38
CA THR A 548 -34.08 -9.60 21.20
C THR A 548 -33.40 -10.09 22.47
N ALA A 549 -32.11 -9.77 22.65
CA ALA A 549 -31.30 -10.23 23.76
C ALA A 549 -30.88 -9.06 24.68
N GLU A 550 -31.08 -9.25 25.97
CA GLU A 550 -30.54 -8.34 26.99
C GLU A 550 -29.34 -9.03 27.65
N MET A 551 -28.13 -8.46 27.43
CA MET A 551 -26.86 -9.05 27.87
C MET A 551 -26.02 -8.02 28.63
N PRO A 552 -26.30 -7.82 29.94
CA PRO A 552 -25.50 -6.95 30.80
C PRO A 552 -24.01 -7.37 30.80
N THR A 553 -23.14 -6.40 30.87
CA THR A 553 -21.66 -6.56 30.86
C THR A 553 -21.03 -7.06 29.56
N VAL A 554 -21.81 -7.60 28.61
CA VAL A 554 -21.29 -7.97 27.27
C VAL A 554 -21.23 -6.74 26.37
N TYR A 555 -22.26 -5.89 26.42
CA TYR A 555 -22.31 -4.65 25.65
C TYR A 555 -22.19 -3.42 26.55
N ASN A 556 -21.69 -2.31 26.00
CA ASN A 556 -21.71 -1.02 26.66
C ASN A 556 -23.16 -0.50 26.76
N GLU A 557 -23.47 0.18 27.87
CA GLU A 557 -24.80 0.75 28.07
C GLU A 557 -25.17 1.77 26.97
N GLY A 558 -26.39 1.70 26.47
CA GLY A 558 -26.89 2.57 25.40
C GLY A 558 -26.48 2.21 23.98
N HIS A 559 -25.77 1.09 23.79
CA HIS A 559 -25.42 0.61 22.45
C HIS A 559 -26.19 -0.64 22.09
N LEU A 560 -26.63 -0.71 20.83
CA LEU A 560 -27.26 -1.88 20.22
C LEU A 560 -26.27 -2.60 19.29
N ASP A 561 -26.25 -3.92 19.37
CA ASP A 561 -25.71 -4.78 18.33
C ASP A 561 -26.86 -5.24 17.46
N MET A 562 -26.78 -4.97 16.17
CA MET A 562 -27.89 -5.10 15.21
C MET A 562 -27.44 -5.96 14.02
N VAL A 563 -28.08 -7.09 13.86
CA VAL A 563 -27.75 -8.10 12.85
C VAL A 563 -29.01 -8.45 12.03
N GLY A 564 -28.81 -8.78 10.76
CA GLY A 564 -29.88 -9.21 9.89
C GLY A 564 -29.51 -10.47 9.13
N THR A 565 -30.48 -11.36 8.95
CA THR A 565 -30.36 -12.54 8.10
C THR A 565 -31.43 -12.49 7.02
N ILE A 566 -30.99 -12.65 5.78
CA ILE A 566 -31.88 -12.64 4.61
C ILE A 566 -31.84 -13.97 3.89
N VAL A 567 -32.99 -14.38 3.38
CA VAL A 567 -33.10 -15.50 2.46
C VAL A 567 -33.78 -15.02 1.19
N GLY A 568 -33.20 -15.35 0.05
CA GLY A 568 -33.70 -15.02 -1.27
C GLY A 568 -33.74 -16.22 -2.21
N GLU A 569 -34.41 -16.07 -3.34
CA GLU A 569 -34.46 -17.03 -4.43
C GLU A 569 -33.63 -16.52 -5.60
N LYS A 570 -32.69 -17.35 -6.10
CA LYS A 570 -31.89 -17.02 -7.29
C LYS A 570 -32.74 -17.02 -8.54
N ILE A 571 -32.92 -15.86 -9.13
CA ILE A 571 -33.76 -15.69 -10.32
C ILE A 571 -32.97 -15.13 -11.52
N LEU A 572 -31.80 -14.52 -11.30
CA LEU A 572 -30.96 -14.05 -12.38
C LEU A 572 -29.87 -15.07 -12.70
N GLN A 573 -29.67 -15.30 -13.98
CA GLN A 573 -28.54 -16.06 -14.48
C GLN A 573 -27.35 -15.12 -14.67
N ILE A 574 -26.22 -15.45 -14.04
CA ILE A 574 -24.96 -14.73 -14.20
C ILE A 574 -24.07 -15.61 -15.08
N SER A 575 -23.63 -15.06 -16.21
CA SER A 575 -22.77 -15.75 -17.17
C SER A 575 -21.30 -15.56 -16.84
N GLU A 576 -20.43 -16.34 -17.47
CA GLU A 576 -19.00 -16.23 -17.28
C GLU A 576 -18.47 -14.90 -17.83
N MET A 577 -17.59 -14.25 -17.05
CA MET A 577 -16.97 -12.96 -17.40
C MET A 577 -15.87 -13.14 -18.42
N ASN A 578 -15.77 -12.23 -19.38
CA ASN A 578 -14.75 -12.25 -20.44
C ASN A 578 -14.08 -10.88 -20.59
N THR A 579 -12.97 -10.87 -21.34
CA THR A 579 -12.33 -9.63 -21.79
C THR A 579 -13.31 -8.78 -22.59
N ASN A 580 -13.26 -7.46 -22.37
CA ASN A 580 -14.13 -6.45 -22.96
C ASN A 580 -15.58 -6.41 -22.41
N ASP A 581 -15.90 -7.21 -21.41
CA ASP A 581 -17.13 -6.95 -20.64
C ASP A 581 -17.03 -5.55 -19.99
N ILE A 582 -18.17 -4.91 -19.82
CA ILE A 582 -18.24 -3.56 -19.29
C ILE A 582 -18.65 -3.62 -17.82
N ALA A 583 -17.83 -3.03 -16.96
CA ALA A 583 -18.13 -2.84 -15.56
C ALA A 583 -18.87 -1.50 -15.38
N ILE A 584 -20.11 -1.56 -14.90
CA ILE A 584 -20.93 -0.40 -14.58
C ILE A 584 -20.85 -0.16 -13.08
N GLY A 585 -20.17 0.91 -12.66
CA GLY A 585 -20.11 1.33 -11.27
C GLY A 585 -21.34 2.18 -10.90
N ILE A 586 -22.16 1.70 -9.97
CA ILE A 586 -23.34 2.42 -9.49
C ILE A 586 -22.98 3.27 -8.27
N PRO A 587 -23.28 4.57 -8.28
CA PRO A 587 -22.94 5.47 -7.18
C PRO A 587 -23.51 5.04 -5.84
N SER A 588 -22.72 5.17 -4.79
CA SER A 588 -23.20 5.09 -3.41
C SER A 588 -23.77 6.43 -2.96
N ASN A 589 -24.63 6.39 -1.93
CA ASN A 589 -25.14 7.60 -1.27
C ASN A 589 -24.35 7.99 0.00
N GLY A 590 -23.19 7.32 0.25
CA GLY A 590 -22.34 7.51 1.39
C GLY A 590 -21.44 6.30 1.62
N PRO A 591 -20.78 6.18 2.81
CA PRO A 591 -19.92 5.03 3.14
C PRO A 591 -20.66 3.71 3.33
N HIS A 592 -21.99 3.71 3.33
CA HIS A 592 -22.87 2.59 3.64
C HIS A 592 -22.80 2.14 5.10
N THR A 593 -22.26 0.94 5.38
CA THR A 593 -22.10 0.36 6.72
C THR A 593 -20.64 0.09 7.08
N ASN A 594 -19.69 0.41 6.20
CA ASN A 594 -18.28 0.05 6.37
C ASN A 594 -17.36 1.26 6.59
N GLY A 595 -16.21 1.04 7.22
CA GLY A 595 -15.22 2.10 7.50
C GLY A 595 -15.57 2.98 8.72
N TYR A 596 -16.66 2.72 9.43
CA TYR A 596 -17.13 3.62 10.50
C TYR A 596 -16.24 3.67 11.74
N THR A 597 -15.44 2.65 12.02
CA THR A 597 -14.44 2.72 13.08
C THR A 597 -13.40 3.79 12.77
N LEU A 598 -12.96 3.87 11.52
CA LEU A 598 -12.03 4.89 11.02
C LEU A 598 -12.71 6.27 10.97
N ILE A 599 -13.93 6.37 10.42
CA ILE A 599 -14.71 7.63 10.39
C ILE A 599 -14.86 8.19 11.80
N ARG A 600 -15.24 7.36 12.80
CA ARG A 600 -15.39 7.78 14.18
C ARG A 600 -14.12 8.36 14.74
N LYS A 601 -12.97 7.73 14.44
CA LYS A 601 -11.66 8.21 14.90
C LYS A 601 -11.33 9.59 14.32
N ILE A 602 -11.66 9.82 13.05
CA ILE A 602 -11.49 11.14 12.42
C ILE A 602 -12.40 12.18 13.08
N LEU A 603 -13.66 11.82 13.35
CA LEU A 603 -14.65 12.71 13.96
C LEU A 603 -14.38 13.06 15.42
N GLU A 604 -13.48 12.35 16.11
CA GLU A 604 -13.04 12.72 17.47
C GLU A 604 -12.34 14.09 17.49
N ASN A 605 -11.55 14.38 16.45
CA ASN A 605 -10.71 15.58 16.37
C ASN A 605 -11.13 16.57 15.28
N ASN A 606 -12.07 16.20 14.40
CA ASN A 606 -12.47 17.00 13.26
C ASN A 606 -13.99 17.10 13.18
N LYS A 607 -14.50 18.32 13.16
CA LYS A 607 -15.93 18.57 12.96
C LYS A 607 -16.21 18.67 11.44
N PRO A 608 -17.03 17.80 10.87
CA PRO A 608 -17.38 17.86 9.45
C PRO A 608 -18.36 19.02 9.18
N PRO A 609 -18.40 19.53 7.95
CA PRO A 609 -19.53 20.31 7.45
C PRO A 609 -20.85 19.52 7.59
N GLU A 610 -21.97 20.23 7.69
CA GLU A 610 -23.26 19.61 7.99
C GLU A 610 -23.73 18.66 6.88
N ASP A 611 -23.55 19.03 5.62
CA ASP A 611 -23.84 18.22 4.45
C ASP A 611 -23.02 16.93 4.38
N ILE A 612 -21.74 17.00 4.76
CA ILE A 612 -20.88 15.82 4.88
C ILE A 612 -21.37 14.93 6.02
N LEU A 613 -21.64 15.50 7.19
CA LEU A 613 -22.17 14.73 8.33
C LEU A 613 -23.48 14.02 7.95
N GLU A 614 -24.40 14.73 7.30
CA GLU A 614 -25.65 14.12 6.83
C GLU A 614 -25.38 12.95 5.88
N THR A 615 -24.48 13.13 4.91
CA THR A 615 -24.08 12.07 3.97
C THR A 615 -23.50 10.84 4.68
N LEU A 616 -22.65 11.06 5.70
CA LEU A 616 -22.09 9.96 6.51
C LEU A 616 -23.18 9.19 7.30
N LEU A 617 -24.30 9.81 7.59
CA LEU A 617 -25.39 9.20 8.37
C LEU A 617 -26.52 8.63 7.48
N LEU A 618 -26.45 8.77 6.14
CA LEU A 618 -27.44 8.20 5.23
C LEU A 618 -27.50 6.67 5.34
N PRO A 619 -28.69 6.09 5.26
CA PRO A 619 -28.83 4.65 5.23
C PRO A 619 -28.21 4.05 3.97
N HIS A 620 -27.79 2.80 4.07
CA HIS A 620 -27.26 1.99 2.98
C HIS A 620 -28.25 1.94 1.80
N ARG A 621 -27.79 2.21 0.59
CA ARG A 621 -28.63 2.17 -0.63
C ARG A 621 -28.87 0.72 -1.06
N SER A 622 -30.11 0.38 -1.41
CA SER A 622 -30.43 -0.87 -2.10
C SER A 622 -30.22 -0.72 -3.60
N TYR A 623 -29.54 -1.67 -4.23
CA TYR A 623 -29.24 -1.71 -5.67
C TYR A 623 -30.14 -2.68 -6.44
N ILE A 624 -31.14 -3.25 -5.79
CA ILE A 624 -32.03 -4.25 -6.41
C ILE A 624 -32.72 -3.72 -7.67
N LYS A 625 -33.19 -2.47 -7.64
CA LYS A 625 -33.80 -1.83 -8.81
C LYS A 625 -32.80 -1.65 -9.95
N ASP A 626 -31.60 -1.12 -9.66
CA ASP A 626 -30.57 -0.87 -10.67
C ASP A 626 -30.19 -2.16 -11.41
N VAL A 627 -30.00 -3.26 -10.67
CA VAL A 627 -29.65 -4.57 -11.24
C VAL A 627 -30.77 -5.13 -12.11
N PHE A 628 -32.03 -5.08 -11.62
CA PHE A 628 -33.16 -5.57 -12.40
C PHE A 628 -33.50 -4.69 -13.59
N ASP A 629 -33.31 -3.38 -13.52
CA ASP A 629 -33.44 -2.48 -14.66
C ASP A 629 -32.41 -2.83 -15.76
N VAL A 630 -31.18 -3.20 -15.41
CA VAL A 630 -30.18 -3.69 -16.35
C VAL A 630 -30.54 -5.08 -16.88
N ALA A 631 -30.96 -6.01 -16.01
CA ALA A 631 -31.38 -7.36 -16.40
C ALA A 631 -32.57 -7.38 -17.38
N ASN A 632 -33.47 -6.42 -17.28
CA ASN A 632 -34.62 -6.28 -18.17
C ASN A 632 -34.28 -5.64 -19.53
N LYS A 633 -33.01 -5.16 -19.70
CA LYS A 633 -32.50 -4.71 -20.99
C LYS A 633 -31.79 -5.86 -21.70
N ASN A 634 -31.47 -5.70 -22.96
CA ASN A 634 -30.78 -6.74 -23.76
C ASN A 634 -29.28 -6.84 -23.39
N TYR A 635 -28.97 -7.05 -22.09
CA TYR A 635 -27.64 -7.29 -21.58
C TYR A 635 -27.50 -8.66 -20.95
N LEU A 636 -26.37 -9.30 -21.19
CA LEU A 636 -25.95 -10.47 -20.46
C LEU A 636 -25.19 -9.99 -19.21
N ILE A 637 -25.71 -10.26 -18.03
CA ILE A 637 -25.01 -9.99 -16.77
C ILE A 637 -23.92 -11.05 -16.61
N THR A 638 -22.69 -10.62 -16.48
CA THR A 638 -21.50 -11.48 -16.37
C THR A 638 -20.86 -11.42 -14.97
N GLY A 639 -21.30 -10.49 -14.12
CA GLY A 639 -20.88 -10.41 -12.73
C GLY A 639 -21.64 -9.32 -11.97
N LEU A 640 -21.72 -9.49 -10.66
CA LEU A 640 -22.30 -8.52 -9.72
C LEU A 640 -21.39 -8.41 -8.52
N CYS A 641 -21.12 -7.21 -8.03
CA CYS A 641 -20.23 -7.00 -6.91
C CYS A 641 -20.75 -5.91 -5.98
N HIS A 642 -21.02 -6.26 -4.74
CA HIS A 642 -21.38 -5.34 -3.67
C HIS A 642 -20.09 -4.85 -2.97
N ILE A 643 -19.92 -3.54 -2.85
CA ILE A 643 -18.72 -2.97 -2.22
C ILE A 643 -18.98 -2.74 -0.74
N THR A 644 -18.47 -3.66 0.06
CA THR A 644 -18.59 -3.74 1.52
C THR A 644 -17.24 -3.64 2.24
N GLY A 645 -17.08 -4.26 3.39
CA GLY A 645 -15.80 -4.35 4.09
C GLY A 645 -14.68 -4.92 3.21
N GLY A 646 -13.51 -4.28 3.23
CA GLY A 646 -12.43 -4.54 2.28
C GLY A 646 -12.44 -3.62 1.06
N GLY A 647 -13.44 -2.69 0.97
CA GLY A 647 -13.51 -1.64 -0.04
C GLY A 647 -13.53 -2.14 -1.48
N LEU A 648 -13.13 -1.29 -2.41
CA LEU A 648 -13.08 -1.64 -3.83
C LEU A 648 -12.14 -2.81 -4.12
N THR A 649 -10.94 -2.77 -3.54
CA THR A 649 -9.86 -3.70 -3.90
C THR A 649 -10.20 -5.15 -3.59
N GLU A 650 -10.66 -5.43 -2.36
CA GLU A 650 -10.91 -6.82 -1.94
C GLU A 650 -12.22 -7.38 -2.53
N ASN A 651 -13.27 -6.55 -2.65
CA ASN A 651 -14.54 -7.04 -3.18
C ASN A 651 -14.49 -7.32 -4.68
N LEU A 652 -13.81 -6.48 -5.45
CA LEU A 652 -13.62 -6.71 -6.88
C LEU A 652 -12.79 -7.98 -7.15
N LYS A 653 -11.76 -8.25 -6.33
CA LYS A 653 -10.96 -9.50 -6.43
C LYS A 653 -11.79 -10.77 -6.19
N ARG A 654 -12.85 -10.70 -5.38
CA ARG A 654 -13.76 -11.84 -5.14
C ARG A 654 -14.68 -12.12 -6.33
N THR A 655 -14.96 -11.09 -7.14
CA THR A 655 -15.93 -11.15 -8.25
C THR A 655 -15.24 -11.39 -9.59
N ILE A 656 -14.10 -10.76 -9.83
CA ILE A 656 -13.38 -10.83 -11.10
C ILE A 656 -12.47 -12.07 -11.10
N PRO A 657 -12.51 -12.92 -12.15
CA PRO A 657 -11.57 -14.02 -12.31
C PRO A 657 -10.11 -13.58 -12.27
N GLU A 658 -9.21 -14.42 -11.75
CA GLU A 658 -7.78 -14.09 -11.53
C GLU A 658 -7.02 -13.64 -12.79
N ASN A 659 -7.44 -14.08 -13.97
CA ASN A 659 -6.85 -13.71 -15.26
C ASN A 659 -7.41 -12.40 -15.84
N LEU A 660 -8.34 -11.75 -15.14
CA LEU A 660 -8.99 -10.52 -15.59
C LEU A 660 -8.79 -9.39 -14.57
N THR A 661 -8.84 -8.16 -15.06
CA THR A 661 -8.77 -6.95 -14.23
C THR A 661 -9.63 -5.83 -14.80
N ILE A 662 -9.90 -4.81 -13.98
CA ILE A 662 -10.52 -3.56 -14.43
C ILE A 662 -9.63 -2.38 -14.06
N ASN A 663 -9.73 -1.29 -14.83
CA ASN A 663 -9.04 -0.04 -14.49
C ASN A 663 -9.89 0.77 -13.51
N LEU A 664 -9.32 1.11 -12.35
CA LEU A 664 -9.92 1.93 -11.31
C LEU A 664 -9.40 3.39 -11.29
N ASP A 665 -8.65 3.82 -12.31
CA ASP A 665 -8.04 5.16 -12.34
C ASP A 665 -9.06 6.29 -12.58
N ASN A 666 -10.26 5.97 -13.04
CA ASN A 666 -11.31 6.92 -13.39
C ASN A 666 -12.33 7.16 -12.26
N ILE A 667 -12.05 6.73 -11.03
CA ILE A 667 -12.96 6.94 -9.91
C ILE A 667 -12.82 8.36 -9.38
N ASN A 668 -13.87 9.16 -9.56
CA ASN A 668 -13.96 10.47 -8.94
C ASN A 668 -14.53 10.32 -7.53
N TYR A 669 -13.73 10.65 -6.54
CA TYR A 669 -14.16 10.59 -5.14
C TYR A 669 -15.24 11.66 -4.87
N PRO A 670 -16.38 11.30 -4.27
CA PRO A 670 -17.36 12.26 -3.80
C PRO A 670 -16.80 13.11 -2.66
N GLU A 671 -17.44 14.22 -2.36
CA GLU A 671 -16.96 15.21 -1.41
C GLU A 671 -16.72 14.65 0.00
N TRP A 672 -17.61 13.78 0.49
CA TRP A 672 -17.43 13.11 1.78
C TRP A 672 -16.16 12.24 1.80
N CYS A 673 -15.83 11.61 0.68
CA CYS A 673 -14.64 10.74 0.55
C CYS A 673 -13.36 11.58 0.57
N ASN A 674 -13.34 12.68 -0.21
CA ASN A 674 -12.24 13.65 -0.21
C ASN A 674 -12.03 14.29 1.17
N TRP A 675 -13.12 14.59 1.88
CA TRP A 675 -13.05 15.14 3.23
C TRP A 675 -12.42 14.14 4.22
N ILE A 676 -12.89 12.87 4.22
CA ILE A 676 -12.33 11.80 5.06
C ILE A 676 -10.85 11.59 4.74
N GLN A 677 -10.49 11.49 3.45
CA GLN A 677 -9.11 11.31 3.01
C GLN A 677 -8.22 12.43 3.53
N LYS A 678 -8.64 13.68 3.38
CA LYS A 678 -7.90 14.86 3.80
C LYS A 678 -7.76 14.95 5.32
N GLN A 679 -8.86 14.79 6.08
CA GLN A 679 -8.83 14.94 7.54
C GLN A 679 -8.12 13.77 8.24
N GLY A 680 -8.23 12.57 7.67
CA GLY A 680 -7.55 11.37 8.17
C GLY A 680 -6.13 11.22 7.61
N ASN A 681 -5.72 12.06 6.66
CA ASN A 681 -4.48 11.92 5.88
C ASN A 681 -4.28 10.49 5.36
N ILE A 682 -5.35 9.93 4.75
CA ILE A 682 -5.42 8.53 4.34
C ILE A 682 -4.88 8.39 2.92
N SER A 683 -4.03 7.40 2.68
CA SER A 683 -3.53 7.10 1.34
C SER A 683 -4.66 6.63 0.41
N ASP A 684 -4.45 6.80 -0.90
CA ASP A 684 -5.42 6.35 -1.90
C ASP A 684 -5.62 4.82 -1.87
N ASP A 685 -4.55 4.07 -1.62
CA ASP A 685 -4.59 2.61 -1.45
C ASP A 685 -5.45 2.20 -0.24
N GLU A 686 -5.30 2.88 0.89
CA GLU A 686 -6.10 2.59 2.10
C GLU A 686 -7.56 3.05 1.95
N MET A 687 -7.80 4.18 1.23
CA MET A 687 -9.15 4.59 0.86
C MET A 687 -9.86 3.51 0.05
N LYS A 688 -9.24 3.00 -1.02
CA LYS A 688 -9.78 1.94 -1.88
C LYS A 688 -9.92 0.60 -1.16
N ARG A 689 -9.12 0.35 -0.12
CA ARG A 689 -9.18 -0.87 0.69
C ARG A 689 -10.24 -0.83 1.78
N THR A 690 -10.61 0.37 2.26
CA THR A 690 -11.53 0.56 3.39
C THR A 690 -12.93 0.96 2.95
N PHE A 691 -13.02 1.84 1.94
CA PHE A 691 -14.27 2.48 1.53
C PHE A 691 -14.72 2.04 0.13
N ASN A 692 -16.00 2.31 -0.14
CA ASN A 692 -16.58 2.15 -1.47
C ASN A 692 -16.15 3.28 -2.45
N CYS A 693 -15.51 4.32 -1.96
CA CYS A 693 -15.00 5.47 -2.74
C CYS A 693 -16.05 6.10 -3.67
N GLY A 694 -17.32 6.07 -3.26
CA GLY A 694 -18.44 6.62 -4.02
C GLY A 694 -19.11 5.63 -4.98
N ILE A 695 -18.63 4.40 -5.10
CA ILE A 695 -19.26 3.34 -5.90
C ILE A 695 -19.67 2.21 -4.98
N GLY A 696 -20.95 2.02 -4.78
CA GLY A 696 -21.45 1.02 -3.84
C GLY A 696 -21.76 -0.36 -4.46
N PHE A 697 -21.87 -0.43 -5.79
CA PHE A 697 -22.18 -1.68 -6.48
C PHE A 697 -21.59 -1.67 -7.91
N TYR A 698 -21.11 -2.82 -8.39
CA TYR A 698 -20.73 -3.02 -9.78
C TYR A 698 -21.62 -4.05 -10.45
N ILE A 699 -22.05 -3.73 -11.69
CA ILE A 699 -22.73 -4.65 -12.61
C ILE A 699 -21.82 -4.86 -13.81
N PHE A 700 -21.39 -6.09 -14.05
CA PHE A 700 -20.61 -6.46 -15.23
C PHE A 700 -21.56 -6.95 -16.31
N VAL A 701 -21.44 -6.38 -17.50
CA VAL A 701 -22.37 -6.66 -18.60
C VAL A 701 -21.66 -6.88 -19.92
N ARG A 702 -22.32 -7.67 -20.78
CA ARG A 702 -22.02 -7.82 -22.20
C ARG A 702 -23.26 -7.50 -22.99
N SER A 703 -23.15 -6.66 -24.03
CA SER A 703 -24.28 -6.41 -24.94
C SER A 703 -24.61 -7.67 -25.74
N ILE A 704 -25.90 -8.01 -25.80
CA ILE A 704 -26.32 -9.21 -26.50
C ILE A 704 -26.43 -8.94 -28.00
N ILE A 705 -26.90 -7.78 -28.44
CA ILE A 705 -26.94 -7.37 -29.85
C ILE A 705 -27.20 -5.85 -29.99
N ARG A 706 -26.47 -5.20 -30.90
CA ARG A 706 -26.89 -4.02 -31.65
C ARG A 706 -26.90 -4.42 -33.12
N ASP A 707 -28.06 -4.45 -33.76
CA ASP A 707 -28.23 -4.94 -35.14
C ASP A 707 -27.60 -4.03 -36.21
N LYS A 708 -27.21 -2.81 -35.84
CA LYS A 708 -26.62 -1.82 -36.75
C LYS A 708 -25.38 -1.14 -36.16
N PRO A 709 -24.37 -0.81 -36.97
CA PRO A 709 -23.26 0.02 -36.52
C PRO A 709 -23.72 1.37 -36.00
N LEU A 710 -23.01 1.92 -35.00
CA LEU A 710 -23.24 3.29 -34.51
C LEU A 710 -22.73 4.30 -35.54
N ASN A 711 -23.58 5.20 -35.99
CA ASN A 711 -23.22 6.27 -36.90
C ASN A 711 -22.60 7.45 -36.13
N ILE A 712 -21.35 7.76 -36.36
CA ILE A 712 -20.68 8.88 -35.70
C ILE A 712 -20.33 10.02 -36.67
N ALA A 713 -20.41 11.25 -36.16
CA ALA A 713 -19.83 12.40 -36.80
C ALA A 713 -18.64 12.95 -36.03
N ILE A 714 -17.64 13.44 -36.70
CA ILE A 714 -16.46 14.07 -36.11
C ILE A 714 -16.45 15.57 -36.49
N MET A 715 -16.38 16.43 -35.48
CA MET A 715 -16.24 17.87 -35.65
C MET A 715 -14.83 18.27 -35.22
N GLY A 716 -14.03 18.88 -36.11
CA GLY A 716 -12.67 19.26 -35.83
C GLY A 716 -12.15 20.45 -36.65
N SER A 717 -11.28 21.27 -36.03
CA SER A 717 -10.65 22.45 -36.63
C SER A 717 -9.15 22.31 -36.85
N THR A 718 -8.54 21.19 -36.40
CA THR A 718 -7.10 20.99 -36.35
C THR A 718 -6.64 19.87 -37.32
N ASN A 719 -5.48 19.29 -37.04
CA ASN A 719 -4.91 18.23 -37.89
C ASN A 719 -5.67 16.90 -37.83
N GLY A 720 -6.47 16.65 -36.80
CA GLY A 720 -7.26 15.43 -36.68
C GLY A 720 -6.45 14.15 -36.48
N THR A 721 -5.25 14.23 -35.88
CA THR A 721 -4.39 13.06 -35.64
C THR A 721 -5.07 11.97 -34.80
N VAL A 722 -5.89 12.36 -33.87
CA VAL A 722 -6.67 11.44 -33.01
C VAL A 722 -7.71 10.64 -33.80
N MET A 723 -8.20 11.16 -34.92
CA MET A 723 -9.12 10.45 -35.82
C MET A 723 -8.48 9.15 -36.40
N ASP A 724 -7.16 9.14 -36.65
CA ASP A 724 -6.47 7.98 -37.20
C ASP A 724 -6.56 6.78 -36.24
N TYR A 725 -6.51 6.98 -34.93
CA TYR A 725 -6.67 5.92 -33.93
C TYR A 725 -8.04 5.27 -34.01
N ILE A 726 -9.10 6.08 -34.20
CA ILE A 726 -10.47 5.59 -34.34
C ILE A 726 -10.60 4.81 -35.63
N ILE A 727 -10.10 5.33 -36.75
CA ILE A 727 -10.18 4.68 -38.07
C ILE A 727 -9.42 3.35 -38.07
N ASN A 728 -8.22 3.31 -37.52
CA ASN A 728 -7.44 2.08 -37.43
C ASN A 728 -8.18 1.03 -36.62
N ASN A 729 -8.78 1.40 -35.50
CA ASN A 729 -9.54 0.49 -34.64
C ASN A 729 -10.83 -0.01 -35.31
N ILE A 730 -11.48 0.80 -36.13
CA ILE A 730 -12.68 0.38 -36.89
C ILE A 730 -12.33 -0.65 -37.97
N ASN A 731 -11.13 -0.52 -38.58
CA ASN A 731 -10.72 -1.32 -39.75
C ASN A 731 -9.92 -2.59 -39.38
N GLU A 732 -9.37 -2.67 -38.17
CA GLU A 732 -8.55 -3.78 -37.70
C GLU A 732 -9.41 -4.93 -37.17
N PRO A 733 -9.37 -6.13 -37.82
CA PRO A 733 -10.10 -7.29 -37.32
C PRO A 733 -9.69 -7.65 -35.88
N GLY A 734 -10.68 -7.88 -35.02
CA GLY A 734 -10.48 -8.21 -33.60
C GLY A 734 -10.32 -7.01 -32.67
N SER A 735 -10.22 -5.80 -33.21
CA SER A 735 -10.20 -4.59 -32.41
C SER A 735 -11.57 -4.26 -31.77
N LEU A 736 -11.57 -3.39 -30.78
CA LEU A 736 -12.74 -3.06 -29.98
C LEU A 736 -13.93 -2.52 -30.79
N LEU A 737 -13.66 -1.72 -31.83
CA LEU A 737 -14.68 -1.07 -32.67
C LEU A 737 -14.92 -1.74 -34.02
N TYR A 738 -14.23 -2.84 -34.32
CA TYR A 738 -14.36 -3.52 -35.60
C TYR A 738 -15.80 -3.92 -35.90
N ASN A 739 -16.32 -3.53 -37.07
CA ASN A 739 -17.71 -3.73 -37.55
C ASN A 739 -18.82 -3.13 -36.64
N LYS A 740 -18.47 -2.37 -35.60
CA LYS A 740 -19.45 -1.79 -34.67
C LYS A 740 -19.76 -0.32 -34.97
N ILE A 741 -18.90 0.36 -35.67
CA ILE A 741 -18.93 1.82 -35.85
C ILE A 741 -18.83 2.19 -37.32
N ARG A 742 -19.50 3.28 -37.71
CA ARG A 742 -19.38 3.91 -39.03
C ARG A 742 -19.16 5.41 -38.87
N ILE A 743 -18.05 5.96 -39.36
CA ILE A 743 -17.87 7.41 -39.44
C ILE A 743 -18.62 7.88 -40.69
N LYS A 744 -19.77 8.53 -40.49
CA LYS A 744 -20.65 9.01 -41.54
C LYS A 744 -20.24 10.35 -42.07
N LYS A 745 -19.73 11.24 -41.21
CA LYS A 745 -19.43 12.62 -41.56
C LYS A 745 -18.28 13.17 -40.76
N VAL A 746 -17.42 13.96 -41.43
CA VAL A 746 -16.45 14.82 -40.79
C VAL A 746 -16.76 16.29 -41.14
N ILE A 747 -16.83 17.13 -40.12
CA ILE A 747 -17.17 18.55 -40.28
C ILE A 747 -16.02 19.41 -39.79
N SER A 748 -15.68 20.45 -40.56
CA SER A 748 -14.69 21.44 -40.14
C SER A 748 -15.17 22.88 -40.42
N ASN A 749 -14.77 23.78 -39.54
CA ASN A 749 -14.94 25.22 -39.69
C ASN A 749 -13.75 25.92 -40.36
N LYS A 750 -12.75 25.12 -40.81
CA LYS A 750 -11.56 25.57 -41.54
C LYS A 750 -11.43 24.84 -42.88
N LYS A 751 -11.46 25.60 -43.98
CA LYS A 751 -11.47 25.09 -45.36
C LYS A 751 -10.32 24.13 -45.68
N ASN A 752 -9.13 24.40 -45.16
CA ASN A 752 -7.92 23.59 -45.43
C ASN A 752 -7.40 22.88 -44.17
N SER A 753 -8.28 22.46 -43.25
CA SER A 753 -7.87 21.80 -42.04
C SER A 753 -7.29 20.39 -42.32
N GLY A 754 -6.34 19.95 -41.48
CA GLY A 754 -5.73 18.63 -41.64
C GLY A 754 -6.74 17.49 -41.48
N ILE A 755 -7.80 17.67 -40.66
CA ILE A 755 -8.84 16.68 -40.49
C ILE A 755 -9.64 16.43 -41.78
N LEU A 756 -9.92 17.45 -42.60
CA LEU A 756 -10.58 17.27 -43.90
C LEU A 756 -9.68 16.51 -44.87
N LYS A 757 -8.38 16.84 -44.94
CA LYS A 757 -7.41 16.12 -45.79
C LYS A 757 -7.30 14.63 -45.38
N ARG A 758 -7.39 14.33 -44.10
CA ARG A 758 -7.43 12.92 -43.62
C ARG A 758 -8.72 12.23 -44.03
N SER A 759 -9.85 12.95 -43.96
CA SER A 759 -11.13 12.40 -44.42
C SER A 759 -11.12 12.02 -45.90
N GLU A 760 -10.50 12.87 -46.74
CA GLU A 760 -10.27 12.53 -48.16
C GLU A 760 -9.42 11.28 -48.32
N LYS A 761 -8.30 11.17 -47.58
CA LYS A 761 -7.39 10.01 -47.62
C LYS A 761 -8.12 8.70 -47.28
N TYR A 762 -9.06 8.72 -46.38
CA TYR A 762 -9.81 7.55 -45.92
C TYR A 762 -11.19 7.38 -46.58
N ASN A 763 -11.49 8.14 -47.63
CA ASN A 763 -12.79 8.15 -48.33
C ASN A 763 -14.01 8.39 -47.38
N ILE A 764 -13.85 9.22 -46.39
CA ILE A 764 -14.92 9.57 -45.45
C ILE A 764 -15.62 10.84 -45.94
N ASN A 765 -16.96 10.83 -45.98
CA ASN A 765 -17.76 12.00 -46.35
C ASN A 765 -17.42 13.17 -45.38
N HIS A 766 -17.10 14.33 -45.97
CA HIS A 766 -16.67 15.47 -45.18
C HIS A 766 -17.22 16.80 -45.76
N LYS A 767 -17.33 17.79 -44.89
CA LYS A 767 -17.85 19.09 -45.29
C LYS A 767 -17.22 20.24 -44.50
N TYR A 768 -16.86 21.29 -45.22
CA TYR A 768 -16.49 22.56 -44.65
C TYR A 768 -17.74 23.42 -44.53
N PHE A 769 -17.95 24.04 -43.34
CA PHE A 769 -18.97 25.05 -43.12
C PHE A 769 -18.30 26.37 -42.81
N GLU A 770 -18.62 27.37 -43.59
CA GLU A 770 -18.18 28.73 -43.36
C GLU A 770 -19.04 29.41 -42.26
N MET A 771 -18.38 30.10 -41.33
CA MET A 771 -19.08 30.79 -40.24
C MET A 771 -19.84 31.99 -40.78
N PHE A 772 -21.09 32.15 -40.39
CA PHE A 772 -21.93 33.30 -40.69
C PHE A 772 -21.98 34.25 -39.48
N ASP A 773 -22.58 35.47 -39.68
CA ASP A 773 -22.78 36.47 -38.62
C ASP A 773 -23.65 35.96 -37.46
N SER A 774 -24.48 34.93 -37.67
CA SER A 774 -25.32 34.27 -36.66
C SER A 774 -24.83 32.87 -36.34
N LYS A 775 -24.34 32.67 -35.11
CA LYS A 775 -23.92 31.37 -34.60
C LYS A 775 -25.05 30.36 -34.66
N ASP A 776 -26.27 30.72 -34.26
CA ASP A 776 -27.41 29.83 -34.28
C ASP A 776 -27.77 29.33 -35.68
N LYS A 777 -27.74 30.19 -36.70
CA LYS A 777 -27.94 29.77 -38.09
C LYS A 777 -26.86 28.77 -38.54
N TYR A 778 -25.61 29.05 -38.18
CA TYR A 778 -24.48 28.17 -38.50
C TYR A 778 -24.67 26.79 -37.90
N TYR A 779 -24.97 26.70 -36.64
CA TYR A 779 -25.13 25.41 -35.96
C TYR A 779 -26.46 24.70 -36.33
N ASN A 780 -27.50 25.42 -36.72
CA ASN A 780 -28.70 24.80 -37.29
C ASN A 780 -28.41 24.08 -38.62
N LEU A 781 -27.62 24.68 -39.52
CA LEU A 781 -27.20 24.05 -40.77
C LEU A 781 -26.36 22.75 -40.47
N ILE A 782 -25.48 22.78 -39.49
CA ILE A 782 -24.74 21.59 -39.07
C ILE A 782 -25.71 20.55 -38.51
N THR A 783 -26.66 20.96 -37.68
CA THR A 783 -27.67 20.05 -37.11
C THR A 783 -28.50 19.37 -38.20
N ASP A 784 -28.96 20.12 -39.20
CA ASP A 784 -29.73 19.54 -40.31
C ASP A 784 -28.93 18.50 -41.08
N GLU A 785 -27.65 18.76 -41.34
CA GLU A 785 -26.72 17.82 -41.98
C GLU A 785 -26.53 16.55 -41.14
N LEU A 786 -26.36 16.70 -39.84
CA LEU A 786 -26.16 15.56 -38.93
C LEU A 786 -27.43 14.71 -38.77
N ILE A 787 -28.62 15.30 -38.79
CA ILE A 787 -29.88 14.59 -38.77
C ILE A 787 -30.10 13.82 -40.10
N ASN A 788 -29.82 14.44 -41.24
CA ASN A 788 -29.92 13.81 -42.57
C ASN A 788 -28.99 12.61 -42.72
N ASP A 789 -27.81 12.64 -42.05
CA ASP A 789 -26.86 11.53 -42.03
C ASP A 789 -27.15 10.50 -40.94
N GLU A 790 -28.26 10.61 -40.18
CA GLU A 790 -28.66 9.73 -39.09
C GLU A 790 -27.57 9.53 -38.07
N ILE A 791 -26.97 10.61 -37.56
CA ILE A 791 -25.89 10.57 -36.61
C ILE A 791 -26.39 10.23 -35.20
N ASP A 792 -25.79 9.22 -34.62
CA ASP A 792 -26.04 8.77 -33.26
C ASP A 792 -25.19 9.52 -32.22
N LEU A 793 -23.94 9.84 -32.57
CA LEU A 793 -22.95 10.42 -31.66
C LEU A 793 -22.04 11.44 -32.38
N ILE A 794 -21.76 12.56 -31.72
CA ILE A 794 -20.86 13.60 -32.21
C ILE A 794 -19.60 13.62 -31.37
N LEU A 795 -18.43 13.55 -32.01
CA LEU A 795 -17.12 13.66 -31.39
C LEU A 795 -16.48 15.01 -31.75
N CYS A 796 -16.24 15.85 -30.75
CA CYS A 796 -15.51 17.11 -30.92
C CYS A 796 -14.01 16.84 -30.69
N ILE A 797 -13.23 16.79 -31.77
CA ILE A 797 -11.79 16.52 -31.77
C ILE A 797 -11.04 17.78 -32.19
N GLY A 798 -10.60 18.57 -31.22
CA GLY A 798 -9.95 19.85 -31.48
C GLY A 798 -10.86 20.85 -32.20
N TRP A 799 -12.15 20.87 -31.87
CA TRP A 799 -13.10 21.87 -32.32
C TRP A 799 -12.85 23.20 -31.59
N MET A 800 -12.67 24.28 -32.34
CA MET A 800 -12.15 25.54 -31.79
C MET A 800 -13.23 26.61 -31.55
N TYR A 801 -14.47 26.36 -31.90
CA TYR A 801 -15.57 27.32 -31.69
C TYR A 801 -16.44 26.91 -30.51
N ILE A 802 -16.87 27.92 -29.74
CA ILE A 802 -17.85 27.74 -28.67
C ILE A 802 -19.19 27.36 -29.31
N ILE A 803 -19.71 26.23 -28.94
CA ILE A 803 -20.98 25.67 -29.38
C ILE A 803 -22.12 26.32 -28.58
N PRO A 804 -23.21 26.82 -29.25
CA PRO A 804 -24.30 27.48 -28.56
C PRO A 804 -25.18 26.48 -27.79
N PRO A 805 -25.89 26.94 -26.74
CA PRO A 805 -26.79 26.11 -25.96
C PRO A 805 -27.85 25.38 -26.78
N SER A 806 -28.38 26.03 -27.82
CA SER A 806 -29.39 25.46 -28.75
C SER A 806 -28.91 24.16 -29.41
N PHE A 807 -27.64 24.08 -29.79
CA PHE A 807 -27.04 22.87 -30.36
C PHE A 807 -26.80 21.80 -29.28
N ILE A 808 -26.25 22.20 -28.11
CA ILE A 808 -25.97 21.29 -27.02
C ILE A 808 -27.23 20.64 -26.48
N ASP A 809 -28.30 21.41 -26.31
CA ASP A 809 -29.61 20.90 -25.87
C ASP A 809 -30.22 19.91 -26.86
N ARG A 810 -30.03 20.14 -28.15
CA ARG A 810 -30.51 19.24 -29.21
C ARG A 810 -29.76 17.92 -29.23
N TRP A 811 -28.43 17.97 -28.94
CA TRP A 811 -27.55 16.82 -28.95
C TRP A 811 -27.12 16.40 -27.53
N ARG A 812 -27.97 16.64 -26.53
CA ARG A 812 -27.72 16.33 -25.13
C ARG A 812 -27.38 14.86 -24.96
N ASN A 813 -26.28 14.56 -24.26
CA ASN A 813 -25.71 13.21 -24.02
C ASN A 813 -25.30 12.47 -25.33
N LYS A 814 -25.23 13.21 -26.46
CA LYS A 814 -24.76 12.68 -27.74
C LYS A 814 -23.62 13.50 -28.34
N CYS A 815 -23.21 14.55 -27.68
CA CYS A 815 -22.06 15.38 -28.08
C CYS A 815 -20.98 15.32 -27.00
N ILE A 816 -19.81 14.84 -27.36
CA ILE A 816 -18.68 14.62 -26.45
C ILE A 816 -17.43 15.35 -26.94
N ASN A 817 -16.61 15.79 -25.99
CA ASN A 817 -15.35 16.46 -26.25
C ASN A 817 -14.18 15.71 -25.62
N VAL A 818 -13.01 15.78 -26.21
CA VAL A 818 -11.76 15.36 -25.61
C VAL A 818 -10.90 16.57 -25.30
N HIS A 819 -10.51 16.69 -24.03
CA HIS A 819 -9.68 17.79 -23.53
C HIS A 819 -8.30 17.25 -23.11
N PRO A 820 -7.19 17.89 -23.52
CA PRO A 820 -5.83 17.38 -23.32
C PRO A 820 -5.27 17.66 -21.92
N SER A 821 -6.11 17.55 -20.87
CA SER A 821 -5.68 17.61 -19.48
C SER A 821 -6.59 16.78 -18.58
N LEU A 822 -6.18 16.62 -17.32
CA LEU A 822 -7.00 16.02 -16.27
C LEU A 822 -7.95 17.09 -15.70
N LEU A 823 -9.18 17.15 -16.23
CA LEU A 823 -10.21 18.07 -15.73
C LEU A 823 -10.55 17.76 -14.25
N PRO A 824 -10.86 18.76 -13.41
CA PRO A 824 -11.10 20.19 -13.75
C PRO A 824 -9.85 21.05 -13.92
N LYS A 825 -8.65 20.50 -13.78
CA LYS A 825 -7.41 21.26 -13.91
C LYS A 825 -7.18 21.66 -15.37
N TYR A 826 -6.76 22.91 -15.57
CA TYR A 826 -6.50 23.50 -16.90
C TYR A 826 -7.72 23.61 -17.83
N GLN A 827 -8.93 23.78 -17.28
CA GLN A 827 -10.14 24.13 -18.03
C GLN A 827 -9.93 25.39 -18.90
N LYS A 828 -10.63 25.46 -20.03
CA LYS A 828 -10.64 26.63 -20.94
C LYS A 828 -9.30 26.93 -21.61
N LEU A 829 -8.24 26.15 -21.34
CA LEU A 829 -6.98 26.23 -22.08
C LEU A 829 -7.06 25.35 -23.34
N ILE A 830 -6.38 25.75 -24.40
CA ILE A 830 -6.43 25.07 -25.70
C ILE A 830 -5.03 24.81 -26.27
N ASN A 831 -4.89 23.74 -27.06
CA ASN A 831 -3.69 23.40 -27.83
C ASN A 831 -2.42 23.28 -26.96
N MET A 832 -1.31 23.86 -27.48
CA MET A 832 0.00 23.85 -26.82
C MET A 832 -0.01 24.52 -25.44
N ASN A 833 -0.86 25.52 -25.22
CA ASN A 833 -0.95 26.24 -23.95
C ASN A 833 -1.26 25.34 -22.76
N VAL A 834 -1.96 24.22 -22.97
CA VAL A 834 -2.22 23.22 -21.93
C VAL A 834 -0.91 22.55 -21.52
N HIS A 835 -0.16 22.01 -22.47
CA HIS A 835 1.08 21.26 -22.21
C HIS A 835 2.19 22.16 -21.66
N GLU A 836 2.32 23.39 -22.19
CA GLU A 836 3.23 24.40 -21.64
C GLU A 836 2.89 24.71 -20.18
N LYS A 837 1.58 24.87 -19.87
CA LYS A 837 1.14 25.19 -18.51
C LYS A 837 1.39 24.03 -17.55
N VAL A 838 1.18 22.77 -17.99
CA VAL A 838 1.47 21.56 -17.21
C VAL A 838 2.96 21.50 -16.84
N ILE A 839 3.84 21.69 -17.82
CA ILE A 839 5.30 21.69 -17.60
C ILE A 839 5.72 22.85 -16.69
N CYS A 840 5.26 24.08 -16.99
CA CYS A 840 5.60 25.26 -16.18
C CYS A 840 5.08 25.17 -14.73
N SER A 841 4.01 24.43 -14.49
CA SER A 841 3.48 24.22 -13.13
C SER A 841 4.19 23.13 -12.35
N GLY A 842 5.13 22.40 -12.97
CA GLY A 842 5.86 21.30 -12.35
C GLY A 842 4.99 20.09 -12.01
N ASP A 843 3.90 19.87 -12.75
CA ASP A 843 3.01 18.73 -12.53
C ASP A 843 3.74 17.43 -12.84
N LYS A 844 3.59 16.44 -11.95
CA LYS A 844 4.19 15.09 -12.13
C LYS A 844 3.36 14.21 -13.05
N GLU A 845 2.06 14.51 -13.18
CA GLU A 845 1.10 13.78 -14.01
C GLU A 845 0.25 14.75 -14.81
N THR A 846 -0.11 14.32 -16.01
CA THR A 846 -1.10 14.93 -16.87
C THR A 846 -1.90 13.82 -17.57
N GLY A 847 -2.68 14.17 -18.59
CA GLY A 847 -3.45 13.19 -19.33
C GLY A 847 -4.51 13.82 -20.21
N CYS A 848 -5.57 13.09 -20.46
CA CYS A 848 -6.71 13.60 -21.22
C CYS A 848 -8.02 13.24 -20.53
N THR A 849 -9.06 14.02 -20.82
CA THR A 849 -10.42 13.81 -20.33
C THR A 849 -11.41 13.82 -21.47
N VAL A 850 -12.19 12.75 -21.60
CA VAL A 850 -13.39 12.71 -22.47
C VAL A 850 -14.60 12.98 -21.60
N HIS A 851 -15.40 13.96 -22.00
CA HIS A 851 -16.55 14.42 -21.23
C HIS A 851 -17.72 14.80 -22.13
N PHE A 852 -18.92 14.80 -21.59
CA PHE A 852 -20.08 15.36 -22.30
C PHE A 852 -19.94 16.87 -22.46
N MET A 853 -20.41 17.39 -23.59
CA MET A 853 -20.49 18.83 -23.75
C MET A 853 -21.71 19.40 -23.02
N THR A 854 -21.50 20.53 -22.35
CA THR A 854 -22.53 21.31 -21.64
C THR A 854 -22.41 22.77 -22.03
N ASN A 855 -23.35 23.59 -21.54
CA ASN A 855 -23.35 25.04 -21.78
C ASN A 855 -22.12 25.74 -21.17
N ASN A 856 -21.47 25.11 -20.21
CA ASN A 856 -20.22 25.57 -19.62
C ASN A 856 -19.04 24.83 -20.27
N VAL A 857 -18.04 25.58 -20.72
CA VAL A 857 -16.86 25.02 -21.41
C VAL A 857 -16.03 24.19 -20.45
N ASP A 858 -15.77 22.90 -20.82
CA ASP A 858 -14.97 21.92 -20.11
C ASP A 858 -15.48 21.54 -18.69
N GLU A 859 -16.76 21.80 -18.39
CA GLU A 859 -17.40 21.50 -17.09
C GLU A 859 -18.44 20.37 -17.18
N GLY A 860 -18.53 19.68 -18.31
CA GLY A 860 -19.46 18.57 -18.48
C GLY A 860 -19.03 17.30 -17.74
N PRO A 861 -19.98 16.39 -17.46
CA PRO A 861 -19.70 15.10 -16.82
C PRO A 861 -18.61 14.32 -17.54
N ILE A 862 -17.65 13.82 -16.76
CA ILE A 862 -16.50 13.04 -17.27
C ILE A 862 -16.98 11.63 -17.61
N ILE A 863 -16.59 11.13 -18.79
CA ILE A 863 -16.88 9.77 -19.23
C ILE A 863 -15.64 8.89 -19.04
N VAL A 864 -14.48 9.33 -19.56
CA VAL A 864 -13.20 8.61 -19.47
C VAL A 864 -12.10 9.64 -19.20
N GLN A 865 -11.22 9.31 -18.26
CA GLN A 865 -10.02 10.11 -17.97
C GLN A 865 -8.81 9.16 -17.90
N LYS A 866 -7.73 9.49 -18.63
CA LYS A 866 -6.49 8.70 -18.62
C LYS A 866 -5.30 9.58 -18.30
N LYS A 867 -4.38 9.03 -17.51
CA LYS A 867 -3.20 9.73 -16.98
C LYS A 867 -1.91 9.25 -17.64
N CYS A 868 -0.92 10.13 -17.71
CA CYS A 868 0.48 9.79 -17.99
C CYS A 868 1.40 10.63 -17.12
N LYS A 869 2.62 10.12 -16.90
CA LYS A 869 3.66 10.88 -16.19
C LYS A 869 4.18 12.01 -17.08
N VAL A 870 4.57 13.11 -16.43
CA VAL A 870 5.33 14.20 -17.04
C VAL A 870 6.79 13.96 -16.71
N ASP A 871 7.62 13.79 -17.75
CA ASP A 871 9.05 13.56 -17.57
C ASP A 871 9.78 14.91 -17.47
N ILE A 872 10.86 14.94 -16.72
CA ILE A 872 11.63 16.17 -16.46
C ILE A 872 12.19 16.81 -17.75
N ASN A 873 12.38 15.98 -18.77
CA ASN A 873 12.90 16.42 -20.09
C ASN A 873 11.78 16.62 -21.12
N ASP A 874 10.51 16.60 -20.72
CA ASP A 874 9.42 16.83 -21.65
C ASP A 874 9.42 18.25 -22.19
N THR A 875 9.26 18.35 -23.51
CA THR A 875 8.85 19.57 -24.18
C THR A 875 7.34 19.56 -24.37
N PRO A 876 6.71 20.71 -24.61
CA PRO A 876 5.28 20.75 -24.94
C PRO A 876 4.89 19.82 -26.09
N GLU A 877 5.79 19.62 -27.08
CA GLU A 877 5.58 18.73 -28.22
C GLU A 877 5.61 17.25 -27.82
N THR A 878 6.62 16.82 -27.05
CA THR A 878 6.73 15.42 -26.61
C THR A 878 5.58 15.02 -25.68
N LEU A 879 5.21 15.94 -24.79
CA LEU A 879 4.08 15.74 -23.89
C LEU A 879 2.76 15.67 -24.65
N LYS A 880 2.59 16.52 -25.67
CA LYS A 880 1.42 16.50 -26.55
C LYS A 880 1.27 15.18 -27.27
N GLU A 881 2.33 14.63 -27.86
CA GLU A 881 2.28 13.33 -28.56
C GLU A 881 1.84 12.21 -27.61
N ARG A 882 2.37 12.20 -26.38
CA ARG A 882 1.99 11.22 -25.34
C ARG A 882 0.53 11.37 -24.96
N VAL A 883 0.03 12.58 -24.77
CA VAL A 883 -1.37 12.86 -24.42
C VAL A 883 -2.29 12.52 -25.61
N GLN A 884 -1.91 12.80 -26.86
CA GLN A 884 -2.71 12.45 -28.03
C GLN A 884 -2.92 10.94 -28.19
N ASN A 885 -1.94 10.13 -27.82
CA ASN A 885 -2.12 8.67 -27.77
C ASN A 885 -3.21 8.27 -26.78
N LEU A 886 -3.23 8.90 -25.60
CA LEU A 886 -4.28 8.68 -24.61
C LEU A 886 -5.65 9.18 -25.05
N GLU A 887 -5.71 10.32 -25.75
CA GLU A 887 -6.96 10.84 -26.33
C GLU A 887 -7.58 9.82 -27.30
N GLY A 888 -6.76 9.21 -28.18
CA GLY A 888 -7.20 8.16 -29.11
C GLY A 888 -7.78 6.96 -28.37
N LEU A 889 -7.06 6.45 -27.38
CA LEU A 889 -7.51 5.31 -26.57
C LEU A 889 -8.77 5.62 -25.76
N SER A 890 -8.87 6.83 -25.20
CA SER A 890 -10.03 7.25 -24.43
C SER A 890 -11.30 7.40 -25.29
N LEU A 891 -11.14 7.92 -26.49
CA LEU A 891 -12.26 8.02 -27.44
C LEU A 891 -12.71 6.65 -27.95
N ILE A 892 -11.80 5.72 -28.24
CA ILE A 892 -12.16 4.33 -28.63
C ILE A 892 -13.01 3.69 -27.53
N GLU A 893 -12.59 3.80 -26.28
CA GLU A 893 -13.32 3.28 -25.12
C GLU A 893 -14.69 3.96 -24.96
N THR A 894 -14.75 5.27 -25.07
CA THR A 894 -16.01 6.04 -25.00
C THR A 894 -16.99 5.67 -26.11
N ILE A 895 -16.49 5.50 -27.35
CA ILE A 895 -17.33 5.08 -28.49
C ILE A 895 -17.86 3.66 -28.26
N TYR A 896 -17.08 2.78 -27.68
CA TYR A 896 -17.52 1.42 -27.33
C TYR A 896 -18.64 1.45 -26.27
N TYR A 897 -18.55 2.32 -25.27
CA TYR A 897 -19.65 2.53 -24.30
C TYR A 897 -20.91 3.07 -25.00
N ALA A 898 -20.75 4.02 -25.92
CA ALA A 898 -21.88 4.54 -26.71
C ALA A 898 -22.55 3.44 -27.57
N TYR A 899 -21.76 2.60 -28.21
CA TYR A 899 -22.26 1.47 -28.99
C TYR A 899 -23.12 0.52 -28.14
N ASN A 900 -22.75 0.33 -26.87
CA ASN A 900 -23.48 -0.50 -25.91
C ASN A 900 -24.59 0.27 -25.17
N ASN A 901 -24.95 1.49 -25.59
CA ASN A 901 -25.98 2.35 -24.97
C ASN A 901 -25.75 2.62 -23.47
N LEU A 902 -24.48 2.69 -23.05
CA LEU A 902 -24.08 2.83 -21.64
C LEU A 902 -23.57 4.23 -21.28
N LEU A 903 -23.67 5.21 -22.17
CA LEU A 903 -23.34 6.60 -21.83
C LEU A 903 -24.44 7.20 -20.96
N ASP A 904 -24.18 7.29 -19.67
CA ASP A 904 -25.01 7.96 -18.66
C ASP A 904 -24.14 8.88 -17.81
N ASN A 905 -24.69 10.03 -17.39
CA ASN A 905 -23.97 11.05 -16.63
C ASN A 905 -23.63 10.66 -15.19
N ASN A 906 -24.21 9.58 -14.67
CA ASN A 906 -24.16 9.24 -13.25
C ASN A 906 -23.51 7.87 -12.97
N ILE A 907 -22.87 7.22 -13.93
CA ILE A 907 -22.25 5.90 -13.75
C ILE A 907 -20.77 5.92 -14.12
N SER A 908 -19.98 5.15 -13.42
CA SER A 908 -18.57 4.90 -13.74
C SER A 908 -18.47 3.65 -14.62
N LEU A 909 -17.81 3.79 -15.77
CA LEU A 909 -17.65 2.68 -16.74
C LEU A 909 -16.17 2.26 -16.84
N SER A 910 -15.93 0.97 -16.92
CA SER A 910 -14.60 0.40 -17.14
C SER A 910 -14.67 -0.89 -17.96
N LEU A 911 -13.67 -1.12 -18.81
CA LEU A 911 -13.55 -2.37 -19.55
C LEU A 911 -12.80 -3.41 -18.73
N VAL A 912 -13.29 -4.65 -18.76
CA VAL A 912 -12.58 -5.82 -18.24
C VAL A 912 -11.47 -6.20 -19.21
N LYS A 913 -10.25 -6.40 -18.70
CA LYS A 913 -9.05 -6.71 -19.48
C LYS A 913 -8.34 -7.94 -18.93
N ASN A 914 -7.45 -8.52 -19.72
CA ASN A 914 -6.49 -9.51 -19.22
C ASN A 914 -5.46 -8.83 -18.29
N ILE A 915 -4.99 -9.56 -17.29
CA ILE A 915 -3.91 -9.12 -16.38
C ILE A 915 -2.61 -9.05 -17.16
#